data_62c343c406ffb4acee9533d13c1dcb7a
#
_entry.id   62c343c406ffb4acee9533d13c1dcb7a
#
_cell.length_a   1.000
_cell.length_b   1.000
_cell.length_c   1.000
_cell.angle_alpha   90.00
_cell.angle_beta   90.00
_cell.angle_gamma   90.00
#
_symmetry.space_group_name_H-M   'P 1'
#
loop_
_entity.id
_entity.type
_entity.pdbx_description
1 polymer ?
#
loop_
_entity_poly.entity_id
_entity_poly.type
_entity_poly.pdbx_seq_one_letter_code
_entity_poly.pdbx_strand_id
1 'polypeptide(L)'
;MKTLHLILFLLMISVWVSSELPAQVGKQSSAKAGYVYPAGGQRGTTFEVWVVGRNLIRTVDAAFSGNGISAKVIDTMYAFRNLDPRDRYNIRNRIGEIAARHVSESPSPQSTFMKTLIGKLPKVSKPPDPPEEIEAVPFVWPRHVMLRKIAEPDVFVPFDEICEIIYFTYGPGMWRRPPDILMDVVILEVTIAPDAEPGNRELRLVTMSGLSTPLYFQVGVHSEVKEREPNSMDTNNVANFMRELPPVVYETPVVVNGQILHSDIDRFQFRAKKGETLVLHAQARQLMPYLADAVPGWFEAVLTVYNANEKELDYADCYRFDADPLLIFTPPEDGVYTVEIRDSVFRGREDFVYRLSIAPSPVIESVFPLGLKQDSSATLKIEWNKKTKNLEIDNVQVHAAPESQRFHELTQIGSQWLPLPIRYEVDTLPEIVESGNNNSAASAQPVTMPIMINGTISQSGEYDFYRFAGNEGTAVTIEVTARRLNSLLDSRIALFDVTGKMIAENDDGKTVDENYMSQIVGTQTHNADSKISLILPHGSPFVLRVGDALRNGGNAYGYRLRISPPRPEFDVYTTPSALTFFAGNCEPIWFYVDRKEEEKTPIELRISGDAQGFQLDGGLIQAGEKSVIATLTTPKEPRNKAVKLQFEAVAVSNDQTVRRPVYAVDDMEQAFLYHHRVPANHFWVLMQNARNGTGFRPIKSNNNPKPDKTELQESEQIKSEPLGLEPLSLKSGQSIDVTFESTANYIPPTTIVYLRDAPAGIWVKKKSQENKKLVLTFGANNDALQKSGKSLLAGNLIVVVDAETNDKKKTRYQTGTLPAIPFRLEQ
;
A
#
# COMPACT_ATOMS: atom_id res chain seq x y z
N MET A 1 -26.79 -4.23 45.29
CA MET A 1 -25.45 -4.78 45.05
C MET A 1 -25.11 -4.98 43.55
N LYS A 2 -25.97 -5.52 42.68
CA LYS A 2 -25.63 -5.71 41.25
C LYS A 2 -25.39 -4.41 40.45
N THR A 3 -26.08 -3.33 40.78
CA THR A 3 -25.90 -2.02 40.12
C THR A 3 -24.60 -1.32 40.52
N LEU A 4 -24.10 -1.55 41.72
CA LEU A 4 -22.85 -0.96 42.21
C LEU A 4 -21.63 -1.64 41.60
N HIS A 5 -21.73 -2.95 41.29
CA HIS A 5 -20.67 -3.69 40.57
C HIS A 5 -20.56 -3.30 39.08
N LEU A 6 -21.70 -2.95 38.44
CA LEU A 6 -21.68 -2.49 37.05
C LEU A 6 -21.06 -1.08 36.93
N ILE A 7 -21.32 -0.19 37.89
CA ILE A 7 -20.72 1.15 37.94
C ILE A 7 -19.22 1.07 38.27
N LEU A 8 -18.80 0.18 39.18
CA LEU A 8 -17.38 -0.08 39.45
C LEU A 8 -16.66 -0.72 38.26
N PHE A 9 -17.33 -1.59 37.51
CA PHE A 9 -16.77 -2.21 36.27
C PHE A 9 -16.64 -1.20 35.16
N LEU A 10 -17.60 -0.30 34.97
CA LEU A 10 -17.53 0.80 34.01
C LEU A 10 -16.49 1.88 34.44
N LEU A 11 -16.31 2.13 35.72
CA LEU A 11 -15.25 3.00 36.25
C LEU A 11 -13.86 2.36 36.14
N MET A 12 -13.72 1.04 36.29
CA MET A 12 -12.45 0.36 36.05
C MET A 12 -12.08 0.34 34.55
N ILE A 13 -13.05 0.22 33.64
CA ILE A 13 -12.80 0.34 32.20
C ILE A 13 -12.37 1.77 31.85
N SER A 14 -12.93 2.80 32.50
CA SER A 14 -12.53 4.20 32.26
C SER A 14 -11.14 4.55 32.84
N VAL A 15 -10.64 3.83 33.84
CA VAL A 15 -9.29 4.02 34.39
C VAL A 15 -8.23 3.21 33.62
N TRP A 16 -8.62 2.15 32.90
CA TRP A 16 -7.68 1.37 32.06
C TRP A 16 -7.53 1.91 30.63
N VAL A 17 -8.37 2.83 30.20
CA VAL A 17 -8.27 3.48 28.87
C VAL A 17 -7.43 4.77 28.90
N SER A 18 -6.89 5.16 30.05
CA SER A 18 -5.93 6.26 30.17
C SER A 18 -4.46 5.82 30.12
N SER A 19 -4.13 4.69 29.48
CA SER A 19 -2.77 4.50 28.98
C SER A 19 -2.60 5.45 27.79
N GLU A 20 -1.94 6.54 28.04
CA GLU A 20 -1.59 7.66 27.19
C GLU A 20 -1.26 7.23 25.76
N LEU A 21 -2.23 7.37 24.86
CA LEU A 21 -1.91 7.61 23.45
C LEU A 21 -1.04 8.88 23.47
N PRO A 22 0.16 8.87 22.86
CA PRO A 22 0.97 10.07 22.80
C PRO A 22 0.12 11.18 22.20
N ALA A 23 -0.06 12.27 22.97
CA ALA A 23 -0.81 13.43 22.53
C ALA A 23 -0.21 13.88 21.21
N GLN A 24 -0.93 13.68 20.10
CA GLN A 24 -0.54 14.16 18.80
C GLN A 24 -0.54 15.68 18.87
N VAL A 25 0.65 16.22 19.08
CA VAL A 25 0.90 17.66 19.06
C VAL A 25 0.45 18.19 17.71
N GLY A 26 -0.55 19.06 17.72
CA GLY A 26 -0.98 19.90 16.62
C GLY A 26 -1.11 19.16 15.27
N LYS A 27 -2.05 18.23 15.13
CA LYS A 27 -2.42 17.72 13.80
C LYS A 27 -2.92 18.89 12.96
N GLN A 28 -2.06 19.48 12.13
CA GLN A 28 -2.54 19.94 10.85
C GLN A 28 -3.25 18.73 10.25
N SER A 29 -4.54 18.84 9.99
CA SER A 29 -5.34 17.77 9.43
C SER A 29 -4.69 17.33 8.12
N SER A 30 -4.03 16.17 8.13
CA SER A 30 -3.32 15.64 6.97
C SER A 30 -4.27 15.49 5.78
N ALA A 31 -3.81 15.80 4.60
CA ALA A 31 -4.55 15.55 3.37
C ALA A 31 -4.79 14.04 3.24
N LYS A 32 -6.05 13.63 3.14
CA LYS A 32 -6.44 12.23 2.99
C LYS A 32 -7.16 12.05 1.66
N ALA A 33 -6.50 11.42 0.70
CA ALA A 33 -7.11 10.98 -0.54
C ALA A 33 -7.90 9.69 -0.25
N GLY A 34 -9.15 9.63 -0.66
CA GLY A 34 -10.04 8.51 -0.46
C GLY A 34 -10.09 7.60 -1.68
N TYR A 35 -10.29 8.15 -2.87
CA TYR A 35 -10.27 7.39 -4.12
C TYR A 35 -9.87 8.26 -5.31
N VAL A 36 -9.56 7.62 -6.44
CA VAL A 36 -9.27 8.24 -7.74
C VAL A 36 -10.19 7.64 -8.80
N TYR A 37 -10.79 8.49 -9.66
CA TYR A 37 -11.68 8.04 -10.73
C TYR A 37 -11.52 8.88 -12.02
N PRO A 38 -11.28 8.24 -13.19
CA PRO A 38 -10.95 6.82 -13.33
C PRO A 38 -9.63 6.48 -12.65
N ALA A 39 -9.50 5.22 -12.19
CA ALA A 39 -8.33 4.75 -11.46
C ALA A 39 -7.19 4.30 -12.39
N GLY A 40 -7.18 4.75 -13.63
CA GLY A 40 -6.15 4.45 -14.61
C GLY A 40 -6.50 5.00 -15.99
N GLY A 41 -5.62 4.73 -16.96
CA GLY A 41 -5.80 5.15 -18.35
C GLY A 41 -4.86 4.45 -19.32
N GLN A 42 -5.21 4.51 -20.61
CA GLN A 42 -4.38 3.98 -21.68
C GLN A 42 -3.15 4.87 -21.89
N ARG A 43 -1.98 4.26 -22.07
CA ARG A 43 -0.77 5.00 -22.49
C ARG A 43 -1.00 5.74 -23.81
N GLY A 44 -0.40 6.92 -23.96
CA GLY A 44 -0.57 7.80 -25.12
C GLY A 44 -1.84 8.66 -25.06
N THR A 45 -2.55 8.73 -23.93
CA THR A 45 -3.80 9.50 -23.78
C THR A 45 -3.69 10.62 -22.74
N THR A 46 -4.56 11.63 -22.89
CA THR A 46 -4.77 12.70 -21.90
C THR A 46 -6.25 12.75 -21.54
N PHE A 47 -6.58 12.76 -20.26
CA PHE A 47 -7.95 12.71 -19.78
C PHE A 47 -8.11 13.31 -18.39
N GLU A 48 -9.35 13.60 -18.03
CA GLU A 48 -9.71 14.14 -16.72
C GLU A 48 -9.84 13.03 -15.67
N VAL A 49 -9.25 13.27 -14.50
CA VAL A 49 -9.26 12.36 -13.34
C VAL A 49 -9.72 13.14 -12.11
N TRP A 50 -10.57 12.55 -11.31
CA TRP A 50 -11.00 13.09 -10.02
C TRP A 50 -10.30 12.38 -8.88
N VAL A 51 -9.73 13.13 -7.96
CA VAL A 51 -9.24 12.62 -6.69
C VAL A 51 -10.13 13.17 -5.59
N VAL A 52 -10.81 12.28 -4.88
CA VAL A 52 -11.80 12.64 -3.87
C VAL A 52 -11.27 12.27 -2.48
N GLY A 53 -11.51 13.13 -1.50
CA GLY A 53 -10.99 12.89 -0.16
C GLY A 53 -11.32 14.02 0.81
N ARG A 54 -10.41 14.27 1.76
CA ARG A 54 -10.53 15.29 2.80
C ARG A 54 -9.28 16.15 2.88
N ASN A 55 -9.45 17.46 3.10
CA ASN A 55 -8.38 18.45 3.17
C ASN A 55 -7.56 18.56 1.88
N LEU A 56 -8.22 18.40 0.72
CA LEU A 56 -7.59 18.41 -0.60
C LEU A 56 -7.73 19.76 -1.34
N ILE A 57 -8.55 20.67 -0.86
CA ILE A 57 -8.89 21.95 -1.55
C ILE A 57 -7.64 22.82 -1.85
N ARG A 58 -6.55 22.64 -1.13
CA ARG A 58 -5.30 23.37 -1.34
C ARG A 58 -4.24 22.54 -2.08
N THR A 59 -4.66 21.66 -2.96
CA THR A 59 -3.76 20.92 -3.82
C THR A 59 -3.13 21.84 -4.87
N VAL A 60 -1.82 21.72 -5.04
CA VAL A 60 -1.02 22.53 -5.98
C VAL A 60 -0.37 21.67 -7.07
N ASP A 61 -0.19 20.36 -6.83
CA ASP A 61 0.44 19.43 -7.76
C ASP A 61 0.03 17.98 -7.45
N ALA A 62 0.37 17.05 -8.33
CA ALA A 62 0.22 15.63 -8.13
C ALA A 62 1.52 14.89 -8.47
N ALA A 63 1.89 13.92 -7.64
CA ALA A 63 3.09 13.12 -7.78
C ALA A 63 2.73 11.66 -8.10
N PHE A 64 3.31 11.12 -9.18
CA PHE A 64 3.17 9.72 -9.57
C PHE A 64 4.48 8.95 -9.36
N SER A 65 4.37 7.69 -8.97
CA SER A 65 5.53 6.80 -9.02
C SER A 65 5.81 6.36 -10.47
N GLY A 66 7.08 6.02 -10.78
CA GLY A 66 7.48 5.64 -12.14
C GLY A 66 7.65 6.83 -13.07
N ASN A 67 7.82 6.54 -14.36
CA ASN A 67 8.04 7.53 -15.40
C ASN A 67 6.87 7.56 -16.39
N GLY A 68 6.79 8.61 -17.20
CA GLY A 68 5.83 8.70 -18.30
C GLY A 68 4.42 9.17 -17.91
N ILE A 69 4.19 9.63 -16.67
CA ILE A 69 2.91 10.24 -16.26
C ILE A 69 3.16 11.66 -15.78
N SER A 70 2.32 12.58 -16.23
CA SER A 70 2.25 13.95 -15.73
C SER A 70 0.81 14.33 -15.46
N ALA A 71 0.61 15.25 -14.52
CA ALA A 71 -0.70 15.78 -14.22
C ALA A 71 -0.66 17.29 -14.03
N LYS A 72 -1.81 17.91 -14.28
CA LYS A 72 -2.05 19.33 -14.02
C LYS A 72 -3.31 19.44 -13.17
N VAL A 73 -3.24 20.18 -12.08
CA VAL A 73 -4.43 20.51 -11.28
C VAL A 73 -5.27 21.51 -12.06
N ILE A 74 -6.49 21.10 -12.41
CA ILE A 74 -7.44 21.94 -13.16
C ILE A 74 -8.28 22.78 -12.20
N ASP A 75 -8.87 22.13 -11.19
CA ASP A 75 -9.71 22.81 -10.20
C ASP A 75 -9.77 22.00 -8.89
N THR A 76 -10.29 22.66 -7.85
CA THR A 76 -10.60 22.03 -6.57
C THR A 76 -12.01 22.41 -6.15
N MET A 77 -12.85 21.43 -5.85
CA MET A 77 -14.28 21.60 -5.60
C MET A 77 -14.75 20.80 -4.39
N TYR A 78 -16.02 20.94 -4.04
CA TYR A 78 -16.67 20.06 -3.10
C TYR A 78 -17.41 18.93 -3.84
N ALA A 79 -17.32 17.73 -3.35
CA ALA A 79 -18.01 16.57 -3.90
C ALA A 79 -19.51 16.70 -3.79
N PHE A 80 -19.98 17.33 -2.73
CA PHE A 80 -21.40 17.45 -2.42
C PHE A 80 -21.74 18.83 -1.85
N ARG A 81 -22.86 19.36 -2.30
CA ARG A 81 -23.54 20.51 -1.70
C ARG A 81 -25.04 20.27 -1.76
N ASN A 82 -25.74 20.50 -0.66
CA ASN A 82 -27.20 20.52 -0.69
C ASN A 82 -27.65 21.61 -1.69
N LEU A 83 -28.28 21.16 -2.76
CA LEU A 83 -28.88 22.03 -3.75
C LEU A 83 -30.21 22.57 -3.19
N ASP A 84 -30.33 23.87 -3.00
CA ASP A 84 -31.54 24.48 -2.61
C ASP A 84 -32.57 24.51 -3.78
N PRO A 85 -33.85 24.88 -3.55
CA PRO A 85 -34.85 24.96 -4.62
C PRO A 85 -34.47 25.90 -5.76
N ARG A 86 -33.71 26.97 -5.50
CA ARG A 86 -33.24 27.94 -6.50
C ARG A 86 -32.13 27.31 -7.35
N ASP A 87 -31.18 26.61 -6.72
CA ASP A 87 -30.14 25.86 -7.43
C ASP A 87 -30.77 24.86 -8.40
N ARG A 88 -31.70 24.03 -7.92
CA ARG A 88 -32.44 23.03 -8.74
C ARG A 88 -33.18 23.64 -9.90
N TYR A 89 -33.85 24.78 -9.70
CA TYR A 89 -34.57 25.49 -10.75
C TYR A 89 -33.61 25.96 -11.85
N ASN A 90 -32.49 26.58 -11.50
CA ASN A 90 -31.51 27.09 -12.46
C ASN A 90 -30.78 25.94 -13.19
N ILE A 91 -30.40 24.87 -12.50
CA ILE A 91 -29.79 23.67 -13.10
C ILE A 91 -30.78 23.08 -14.14
N ARG A 92 -32.05 22.90 -13.79
CA ARG A 92 -33.06 22.35 -14.71
C ARG A 92 -33.21 23.21 -15.97
N ASN A 93 -33.29 24.54 -15.82
CA ASN A 93 -33.38 25.45 -16.97
C ASN A 93 -32.16 25.35 -17.86
N ARG A 94 -30.98 25.28 -17.25
CA ARG A 94 -29.73 25.17 -17.99
C ARG A 94 -29.61 23.85 -18.77
N ILE A 95 -29.96 22.72 -18.16
CA ILE A 95 -30.06 21.44 -18.87
C ILE A 95 -31.05 21.55 -20.05
N GLY A 96 -32.17 22.24 -19.85
CA GLY A 96 -33.14 22.50 -20.91
C GLY A 96 -32.61 23.31 -22.08
N GLU A 97 -31.83 24.36 -21.82
CA GLU A 97 -31.16 25.17 -22.85
C GLU A 97 -30.12 24.35 -23.64
N ILE A 98 -29.29 23.56 -22.92
CA ILE A 98 -28.26 22.69 -23.55
C ILE A 98 -28.95 21.66 -24.46
N ALA A 99 -30.00 21.02 -24.01
CA ALA A 99 -30.72 20.03 -24.79
C ALA A 99 -31.42 20.65 -26.02
N ALA A 100 -31.99 21.85 -25.90
CA ALA A 100 -32.57 22.56 -27.03
C ALA A 100 -31.52 22.88 -28.09
N ARG A 101 -30.30 23.25 -27.69
CA ARG A 101 -29.16 23.48 -28.56
C ARG A 101 -28.75 22.18 -29.28
N HIS A 102 -28.60 21.05 -28.55
CA HIS A 102 -28.33 19.76 -29.17
C HIS A 102 -29.33 19.36 -30.25
N VAL A 103 -30.64 19.59 -30.01
CA VAL A 103 -31.68 19.29 -31.00
C VAL A 103 -31.54 20.18 -32.24
N SER A 104 -31.14 21.46 -32.08
CA SER A 104 -31.00 22.40 -33.19
C SER A 104 -29.71 22.20 -34.00
N GLU A 105 -28.59 21.91 -33.35
CA GLU A 105 -27.28 21.81 -33.97
C GLU A 105 -26.95 20.41 -34.50
N SER A 106 -27.47 19.36 -33.87
CA SER A 106 -27.25 17.96 -34.22
C SER A 106 -28.53 17.15 -34.04
N PRO A 107 -29.50 17.26 -34.97
CA PRO A 107 -30.71 16.47 -34.88
C PRO A 107 -30.38 14.97 -34.98
N SER A 108 -30.67 14.23 -33.92
CA SER A 108 -30.44 12.78 -33.80
C SER A 108 -31.53 12.13 -32.95
N PRO A 109 -31.70 10.81 -33.01
CA PRO A 109 -32.58 10.10 -32.10
C PRO A 109 -32.25 10.42 -30.63
N GLN A 110 -30.96 10.55 -30.28
CA GLN A 110 -30.45 10.89 -28.94
C GLN A 110 -30.87 12.31 -28.51
N SER A 111 -30.73 13.31 -29.40
CA SER A 111 -31.18 14.68 -29.09
C SER A 111 -32.69 14.81 -28.92
N THR A 112 -33.48 14.04 -29.69
CA THR A 112 -34.92 13.95 -29.53
C THR A 112 -35.30 13.28 -28.22
N PHE A 113 -34.64 12.23 -27.86
CA PHE A 113 -34.77 11.56 -26.56
C PHE A 113 -34.48 12.50 -25.40
N MET A 114 -33.42 13.30 -25.46
CA MET A 114 -33.04 14.27 -24.43
C MET A 114 -34.17 15.28 -24.19
N LYS A 115 -34.81 15.78 -25.25
CA LYS A 115 -35.99 16.71 -25.11
C LYS A 115 -37.14 16.07 -24.36
N THR A 116 -37.41 14.79 -24.65
CA THR A 116 -38.43 13.99 -23.95
C THR A 116 -38.08 13.79 -22.48
N LEU A 117 -36.83 13.48 -22.20
CA LEU A 117 -36.27 13.28 -20.87
C LEU A 117 -36.47 14.51 -19.98
N ILE A 118 -36.13 15.69 -20.48
CA ILE A 118 -36.28 16.96 -19.74
C ILE A 118 -37.75 17.23 -19.43
N GLY A 119 -38.67 16.89 -20.34
CA GLY A 119 -40.12 17.00 -20.08
C GLY A 119 -40.58 16.11 -18.93
N LYS A 120 -39.91 14.99 -18.68
CA LYS A 120 -40.20 14.05 -17.59
C LYS A 120 -39.53 14.39 -16.26
N LEU A 121 -38.54 15.32 -16.23
CA LEU A 121 -37.86 15.71 -14.98
C LEU A 121 -38.86 16.34 -13.98
N PRO A 122 -38.63 16.16 -12.67
CA PRO A 122 -39.47 16.77 -11.64
C PRO A 122 -39.65 18.27 -11.86
N LYS A 123 -40.92 18.73 -11.83
CA LYS A 123 -41.21 20.18 -11.94
C LYS A 123 -40.69 20.86 -10.67
N VAL A 124 -39.82 21.83 -10.82
CA VAL A 124 -39.33 22.69 -9.75
C VAL A 124 -40.02 24.02 -9.87
N SER A 125 -40.68 24.47 -8.81
CA SER A 125 -41.35 25.78 -8.82
C SER A 125 -40.33 26.90 -8.92
N LYS A 126 -40.59 27.93 -9.71
CA LYS A 126 -39.77 29.15 -9.75
C LYS A 126 -39.71 29.70 -8.32
N PRO A 127 -38.49 29.93 -7.76
CA PRO A 127 -38.41 30.59 -6.47
C PRO A 127 -39.00 32.00 -6.55
N PRO A 128 -39.54 32.54 -5.45
CA PRO A 128 -40.07 33.91 -5.44
C PRO A 128 -38.98 34.89 -5.89
N ASP A 129 -39.35 35.86 -6.67
CA ASP A 129 -38.46 36.94 -7.07
C ASP A 129 -38.04 37.71 -5.79
N PRO A 130 -36.78 38.20 -5.70
CA PRO A 130 -36.34 39.01 -4.57
C PRO A 130 -37.22 40.25 -4.44
N PRO A 131 -37.50 40.75 -3.23
CA PRO A 131 -38.21 42.02 -3.04
C PRO A 131 -37.56 43.15 -3.89
N GLU A 132 -38.34 44.04 -4.47
CA GLU A 132 -37.89 45.12 -5.38
C GLU A 132 -36.79 46.00 -4.78
N GLU A 133 -36.62 46.01 -3.46
CA GLU A 133 -35.62 46.79 -2.74
C GLU A 133 -34.25 46.11 -2.67
N ILE A 134 -34.14 44.82 -3.09
CA ILE A 134 -32.86 44.08 -3.08
C ILE A 134 -32.38 43.92 -4.52
N GLU A 135 -31.28 44.57 -4.86
CA GLU A 135 -30.59 44.33 -6.12
C GLU A 135 -30.41 42.84 -6.36
N ALA A 136 -30.87 42.31 -7.49
CA ALA A 136 -30.87 40.89 -7.78
C ALA A 136 -29.41 40.38 -7.78
N VAL A 137 -29.02 39.70 -6.71
CA VAL A 137 -27.69 39.07 -6.65
C VAL A 137 -27.62 38.02 -7.77
N PRO A 138 -26.64 38.13 -8.67
CA PRO A 138 -26.46 37.14 -9.75
C PRO A 138 -26.45 35.71 -9.19
N PHE A 139 -27.10 34.79 -9.90
CA PHE A 139 -27.03 33.38 -9.51
C PHE A 139 -25.57 32.88 -9.59
N VAL A 140 -25.04 32.43 -8.47
CA VAL A 140 -23.70 31.84 -8.41
C VAL A 140 -23.84 30.32 -8.48
N TRP A 141 -23.31 29.74 -9.54
CA TRP A 141 -23.34 28.30 -9.71
C TRP A 141 -22.66 27.59 -8.51
N PRO A 142 -23.32 26.55 -7.94
CA PRO A 142 -22.70 25.75 -6.90
C PRO A 142 -21.38 25.18 -7.40
N ARG A 143 -20.31 25.31 -6.59
CA ARG A 143 -19.02 24.65 -6.87
C ARG A 143 -19.15 23.14 -6.62
N HIS A 144 -19.69 22.46 -7.60
CA HIS A 144 -19.96 21.03 -7.59
C HIS A 144 -19.38 20.40 -8.84
N VAL A 145 -18.66 19.28 -8.68
CA VAL A 145 -17.90 18.64 -9.76
C VAL A 145 -18.75 18.34 -11.00
N MET A 146 -19.98 17.82 -10.79
CA MET A 146 -20.89 17.47 -11.88
C MET A 146 -21.51 18.69 -12.57
N LEU A 147 -21.64 19.82 -11.89
CA LEU A 147 -22.29 21.03 -12.42
C LEU A 147 -21.31 21.98 -13.11
N ARG A 148 -20.01 21.73 -13.01
CA ARG A 148 -18.97 22.58 -13.58
C ARG A 148 -19.16 22.84 -15.06
N LYS A 149 -19.43 21.79 -15.83
CA LYS A 149 -19.52 21.84 -17.29
C LYS A 149 -20.77 22.58 -17.78
N ILE A 150 -21.90 22.47 -17.05
CA ILE A 150 -23.13 23.17 -17.42
C ILE A 150 -23.17 24.62 -16.94
N ALA A 151 -22.24 25.03 -16.06
CA ALA A 151 -22.18 26.41 -15.57
C ALA A 151 -21.72 27.41 -16.65
N GLU A 152 -20.91 26.96 -17.60
CA GLU A 152 -20.37 27.79 -18.68
C GLU A 152 -21.37 27.92 -19.85
N PRO A 153 -21.71 29.16 -20.31
CA PRO A 153 -22.79 29.37 -21.25
C PRO A 153 -22.56 28.76 -22.64
N ASP A 154 -21.32 28.71 -23.12
CA ASP A 154 -20.99 28.37 -24.51
C ASP A 154 -20.29 27.01 -24.69
N VAL A 155 -20.14 26.23 -23.61
CA VAL A 155 -19.52 24.94 -23.66
C VAL A 155 -20.49 23.90 -24.22
N PHE A 156 -20.03 23.12 -25.20
CA PHE A 156 -20.74 21.93 -25.68
C PHE A 156 -20.56 20.82 -24.65
N VAL A 157 -21.65 20.30 -24.12
CA VAL A 157 -21.65 19.17 -23.16
C VAL A 157 -22.10 17.93 -23.91
N PRO A 158 -21.30 16.87 -24.01
CA PRO A 158 -21.70 15.63 -24.68
C PRO A 158 -23.00 15.06 -24.10
N PHE A 159 -23.73 14.31 -24.94
CA PHE A 159 -25.02 13.73 -24.55
C PHE A 159 -24.92 12.84 -23.30
N ASP A 160 -23.90 11.97 -23.26
CA ASP A 160 -23.70 11.04 -22.13
C ASP A 160 -23.39 11.77 -20.82
N GLU A 161 -22.61 12.86 -20.86
CA GLU A 161 -22.37 13.71 -19.68
C GLU A 161 -23.64 14.42 -19.18
N ILE A 162 -24.53 14.83 -20.09
CA ILE A 162 -25.82 15.42 -19.68
C ILE A 162 -26.69 14.38 -19.01
N CYS A 163 -26.71 13.15 -19.52
CA CYS A 163 -27.44 12.05 -18.91
C CYS A 163 -26.88 11.76 -17.50
N GLU A 164 -25.58 11.73 -17.36
CA GLU A 164 -24.89 11.58 -16.06
C GLU A 164 -25.27 12.72 -15.09
N ILE A 165 -25.20 13.99 -15.51
CA ILE A 165 -25.62 15.15 -14.69
C ILE A 165 -27.08 15.03 -14.26
N ILE A 166 -27.97 14.60 -15.16
CA ILE A 166 -29.40 14.40 -14.85
C ILE A 166 -29.55 13.28 -13.82
N TYR A 167 -28.89 12.15 -14.02
CA TYR A 167 -28.91 11.03 -13.10
C TYR A 167 -28.42 11.47 -11.72
N PHE A 168 -27.29 12.12 -11.65
CA PHE A 168 -26.74 12.65 -10.40
C PHE A 168 -27.56 13.78 -9.76
N THR A 169 -28.30 14.57 -10.52
CA THR A 169 -29.13 15.66 -9.97
C THR A 169 -30.51 15.19 -9.51
N TYR A 170 -31.08 14.16 -10.14
CA TYR A 170 -32.47 13.75 -9.96
C TYR A 170 -32.63 12.25 -9.68
N GLY A 171 -31.57 11.46 -9.74
CA GLY A 171 -31.59 10.01 -9.51
C GLY A 171 -31.77 9.60 -8.05
N PRO A 172 -32.03 8.32 -7.80
CA PRO A 172 -32.14 7.78 -6.43
C PRO A 172 -30.77 7.78 -5.73
N GLY A 173 -30.75 8.11 -4.47
CA GLY A 173 -29.55 8.04 -3.63
C GLY A 173 -28.65 9.28 -3.62
N MET A 174 -28.81 10.19 -4.57
CA MET A 174 -27.96 11.38 -4.71
C MET A 174 -28.03 12.40 -3.57
N TRP A 175 -29.01 12.29 -2.72
CA TRP A 175 -29.20 13.22 -1.58
C TRP A 175 -28.55 12.73 -0.29
N ARG A 176 -27.83 11.62 -0.33
CA ARG A 176 -27.05 11.19 0.81
C ARG A 176 -25.76 12.01 0.84
N ARG A 177 -25.51 12.66 1.96
CA ARG A 177 -24.25 13.34 2.22
C ARG A 177 -23.14 12.29 2.18
N PRO A 178 -22.10 12.46 1.34
CA PRO A 178 -20.93 11.59 1.41
C PRO A 178 -20.34 11.59 2.82
N PRO A 179 -19.62 10.54 3.20
CA PRO A 179 -18.85 10.56 4.44
C PRO A 179 -17.93 11.78 4.50
N ASP A 180 -17.72 12.35 5.68
CA ASP A 180 -16.88 13.56 5.85
C ASP A 180 -15.45 13.39 5.28
N ILE A 181 -15.03 12.16 5.04
CA ILE A 181 -13.74 11.82 4.43
C ILE A 181 -13.74 12.00 2.89
N LEU A 182 -14.89 12.14 2.23
CA LEU A 182 -15.03 12.23 0.77
C LEU A 182 -15.65 13.56 0.33
N MET A 183 -15.36 14.65 1.03
CA MET A 183 -15.99 15.96 0.80
C MET A 183 -15.28 16.85 -0.22
N ASP A 184 -14.01 16.65 -0.45
CA ASP A 184 -13.18 17.47 -1.34
C ASP A 184 -12.87 16.73 -2.63
N VAL A 185 -12.95 17.40 -3.76
CA VAL A 185 -12.59 16.88 -5.09
C VAL A 185 -11.48 17.74 -5.69
N VAL A 186 -10.44 17.07 -6.15
CA VAL A 186 -9.38 17.66 -6.99
C VAL A 186 -9.53 17.11 -8.39
N ILE A 187 -9.63 18.00 -9.37
CA ILE A 187 -9.72 17.65 -10.78
C ILE A 187 -8.33 17.77 -11.39
N LEU A 188 -7.84 16.67 -11.93
CA LEU A 188 -6.55 16.59 -12.61
C LEU A 188 -6.76 16.36 -14.11
N GLU A 189 -5.97 17.00 -14.94
CA GLU A 189 -5.71 16.57 -16.32
C GLU A 189 -4.45 15.71 -16.29
N VAL A 190 -4.62 14.42 -16.56
CA VAL A 190 -3.54 13.43 -16.53
C VAL A 190 -3.14 13.07 -17.96
N THR A 191 -1.84 13.15 -18.26
CA THR A 191 -1.26 12.72 -19.52
C THR A 191 -0.34 11.53 -19.26
N ILE A 192 -0.59 10.44 -19.99
CA ILE A 192 0.22 9.22 -19.96
C ILE A 192 1.00 9.15 -21.28
N ALA A 193 2.33 9.13 -21.22
CA ALA A 193 3.18 9.05 -22.39
C ALA A 193 2.98 7.71 -23.15
N PRO A 194 3.17 7.68 -24.49
CA PRO A 194 3.01 6.46 -25.28
C PRO A 194 3.99 5.33 -24.89
N ASP A 195 5.14 5.69 -24.36
CA ASP A 195 6.20 4.80 -23.89
C ASP A 195 6.14 4.54 -22.37
N ALA A 196 5.13 5.06 -21.69
CA ALA A 196 4.94 4.77 -20.27
C ALA A 196 4.79 3.26 -20.06
N GLU A 197 5.54 2.74 -19.10
CA GLU A 197 5.52 1.34 -18.74
C GLU A 197 4.18 0.98 -18.12
N PRO A 198 3.42 0.02 -18.63
CA PRO A 198 2.16 -0.40 -18.03
C PRO A 198 2.31 -0.95 -16.60
N GLY A 199 1.22 -0.93 -15.85
CA GLY A 199 1.19 -1.44 -14.49
C GLY A 199 0.81 -0.40 -13.44
N ASN A 200 0.96 -0.78 -12.20
CA ASN A 200 0.53 0.00 -11.04
C ASN A 200 1.45 1.19 -10.76
N ARG A 201 0.84 2.32 -10.42
CA ARG A 201 1.51 3.56 -9.98
C ARG A 201 0.90 4.03 -8.68
N GLU A 202 1.71 4.61 -7.84
CA GLU A 202 1.27 5.36 -6.68
C GLU A 202 1.02 6.82 -7.08
N LEU A 203 -0.15 7.34 -6.73
CA LEU A 203 -0.54 8.74 -6.89
C LEU A 203 -0.64 9.40 -5.51
N ARG A 204 -0.02 10.55 -5.35
CA ARG A 204 -0.22 11.44 -4.19
C ARG A 204 -0.49 12.87 -4.64
N LEU A 205 -1.37 13.54 -3.94
CA LEU A 205 -1.57 14.98 -4.09
C LEU A 205 -0.56 15.75 -3.25
N VAL A 206 0.00 16.77 -3.84
CA VAL A 206 0.86 17.75 -3.15
C VAL A 206 -0.02 18.90 -2.72
N THR A 207 -0.26 19.04 -1.42
CA THR A 207 -1.07 20.11 -0.85
C THR A 207 -0.23 21.10 -0.06
N MET A 208 -0.76 22.25 0.28
CA MET A 208 -0.08 23.20 1.16
C MET A 208 0.18 22.64 2.58
N SER A 209 -0.54 21.63 2.99
CA SER A 209 -0.38 20.93 4.29
C SER A 209 0.53 19.69 4.21
N GLY A 210 0.99 19.31 3.02
CA GLY A 210 1.85 18.14 2.81
C GLY A 210 1.31 17.20 1.73
N LEU A 211 1.90 16.00 1.68
CA LEU A 211 1.47 14.93 0.78
C LEU A 211 0.21 14.25 1.29
N SER A 212 -0.66 13.85 0.37
CA SER A 212 -1.82 13.03 0.71
C SER A 212 -1.42 11.58 1.02
N THR A 213 -2.36 10.81 1.58
CA THR A 213 -2.31 9.34 1.56
C THR A 213 -2.16 8.82 0.13
N PRO A 214 -1.53 7.64 -0.09
CA PRO A 214 -1.35 7.06 -1.41
C PRO A 214 -2.67 6.60 -2.02
N LEU A 215 -2.77 6.71 -3.34
CA LEU A 215 -3.77 6.03 -4.15
C LEU A 215 -3.07 5.21 -5.23
N TYR A 216 -3.72 4.16 -5.70
CA TYR A 216 -3.22 3.36 -6.82
C TYR A 216 -3.84 3.84 -8.12
N PHE A 217 -3.00 3.92 -9.15
CA PHE A 217 -3.37 4.37 -10.50
C PHE A 217 -2.73 3.43 -11.53
N GLN A 218 -3.50 2.94 -12.48
CA GLN A 218 -3.04 1.95 -13.45
C GLN A 218 -2.72 2.57 -14.80
N VAL A 219 -1.56 2.24 -15.36
CA VAL A 219 -1.24 2.49 -16.78
C VAL A 219 -1.64 1.28 -17.59
N GLY A 220 -2.62 1.44 -18.45
CA GLY A 220 -3.15 0.38 -19.31
C GLY A 220 -2.60 0.42 -20.75
N VAL A 221 -2.79 -0.69 -21.49
CA VAL A 221 -2.44 -0.81 -22.92
C VAL A 221 -3.65 -0.81 -23.84
N HIS A 222 -4.82 -1.14 -23.31
CA HIS A 222 -6.06 -1.22 -24.07
C HIS A 222 -6.82 0.12 -24.05
N SER A 223 -7.76 0.27 -24.97
CA SER A 223 -8.70 1.40 -24.96
C SER A 223 -9.51 1.40 -23.67
N GLU A 224 -9.64 2.57 -23.06
CA GLU A 224 -10.37 2.75 -21.80
C GLU A 224 -11.56 3.66 -21.97
N VAL A 225 -12.65 3.31 -21.33
CA VAL A 225 -13.90 4.07 -21.30
C VAL A 225 -14.35 4.24 -19.84
N LYS A 226 -15.09 5.30 -19.58
CA LYS A 226 -15.88 5.43 -18.34
C LYS A 226 -17.22 4.74 -18.52
N GLU A 227 -17.74 4.17 -17.46
CA GLU A 227 -19.13 3.73 -17.44
C GLU A 227 -20.09 4.86 -17.77
N ARG A 228 -21.26 4.49 -18.23
CA ARG A 228 -22.36 5.42 -18.47
C ARG A 228 -23.52 5.05 -17.57
N GLU A 229 -23.81 5.92 -16.65
CA GLU A 229 -24.95 5.77 -15.76
C GLU A 229 -26.27 6.27 -16.36
N PRO A 230 -27.42 5.64 -16.03
CA PRO A 230 -27.55 4.41 -15.26
C PRO A 230 -27.29 3.16 -16.11
N ASN A 231 -26.49 2.24 -15.57
CA ASN A 231 -26.18 0.96 -16.17
C ASN A 231 -26.72 -0.24 -15.36
N SER A 232 -27.42 0.05 -14.25
CA SER A 232 -27.95 -0.92 -13.31
C SER A 232 -29.33 -1.48 -13.69
N MET A 233 -29.66 -2.64 -13.12
CA MET A 233 -30.96 -3.30 -13.24
C MET A 233 -32.03 -2.72 -12.33
N ASP A 234 -31.71 -1.83 -11.39
CA ASP A 234 -32.68 -1.32 -10.42
C ASP A 234 -33.78 -0.48 -11.08
N THR A 235 -35.00 -0.87 -10.84
CA THR A 235 -36.16 -0.46 -11.63
C THR A 235 -36.87 0.77 -11.11
N ASN A 236 -36.41 1.37 -10.03
CA ASN A 236 -37.16 2.42 -9.35
C ASN A 236 -36.66 3.83 -9.68
N ASN A 237 -37.56 4.71 -10.17
CA ASN A 237 -37.42 6.15 -10.36
C ASN A 237 -36.83 6.63 -11.69
N VAL A 238 -36.04 7.70 -11.68
CA VAL A 238 -35.49 8.40 -12.85
C VAL A 238 -34.77 7.46 -13.83
N ALA A 239 -34.23 6.36 -13.32
CA ALA A 239 -33.58 5.33 -14.12
C ALA A 239 -34.51 4.66 -15.14
N ASN A 240 -35.81 4.54 -14.87
CA ASN A 240 -36.75 3.83 -15.77
C ASN A 240 -36.83 4.42 -17.17
N PHE A 241 -36.73 5.72 -17.34
CA PHE A 241 -36.81 6.33 -18.66
C PHE A 241 -35.41 6.48 -19.30
N MET A 242 -34.34 6.48 -18.54
CA MET A 242 -33.00 6.46 -19.11
C MET A 242 -32.65 5.07 -19.68
N ARG A 243 -33.35 4.02 -19.29
CA ARG A 243 -33.26 2.66 -19.91
C ARG A 243 -33.75 2.61 -21.36
N GLU A 244 -34.54 3.59 -21.81
CA GLU A 244 -34.92 3.71 -23.23
C GLU A 244 -33.72 4.05 -24.13
N LEU A 245 -32.55 4.37 -23.53
CA LEU A 245 -31.31 4.52 -24.29
C LEU A 245 -30.80 3.14 -24.76
N PRO A 246 -30.39 3.03 -26.03
CA PRO A 246 -29.78 1.80 -26.48
C PRO A 246 -28.52 1.49 -25.65
N PRO A 247 -28.33 0.23 -25.23
CA PRO A 247 -27.14 -0.15 -24.49
C PRO A 247 -25.90 0.05 -25.35
N VAL A 248 -24.80 0.43 -24.69
CA VAL A 248 -23.49 0.51 -25.36
C VAL A 248 -22.94 -0.90 -25.48
N VAL A 249 -22.62 -1.34 -26.71
CA VAL A 249 -21.94 -2.61 -26.95
C VAL A 249 -20.46 -2.30 -27.20
N TYR A 250 -19.60 -2.76 -26.30
CA TYR A 250 -18.16 -2.53 -26.40
C TYR A 250 -17.50 -3.54 -27.34
N GLU A 251 -16.58 -3.07 -28.14
CA GLU A 251 -15.66 -3.93 -28.91
C GLU A 251 -14.44 -4.28 -28.03
N THR A 252 -14.05 -5.55 -28.05
CA THR A 252 -12.89 -6.02 -27.28
C THR A 252 -11.59 -5.93 -28.11
N PRO A 253 -10.42 -5.60 -27.51
CA PRO A 253 -10.17 -5.40 -26.08
C PRO A 253 -10.58 -4.01 -25.55
N VAL A 254 -11.13 -3.95 -24.36
CA VAL A 254 -11.57 -2.72 -23.69
C VAL A 254 -11.37 -2.80 -22.17
N VAL A 255 -11.16 -1.65 -21.53
CA VAL A 255 -11.22 -1.49 -20.09
C VAL A 255 -12.35 -0.51 -19.75
N VAL A 256 -13.26 -0.92 -18.90
CA VAL A 256 -14.33 -0.07 -18.37
C VAL A 256 -13.97 0.38 -16.96
N ASN A 257 -13.91 1.68 -16.73
CA ASN A 257 -13.72 2.28 -15.41
C ASN A 257 -15.11 2.60 -14.83
N GLY A 258 -15.42 2.07 -13.65
CA GLY A 258 -16.72 2.25 -13.03
C GLY A 258 -16.67 2.39 -11.51
N GLN A 259 -17.84 2.64 -10.92
CA GLN A 259 -18.07 2.80 -9.48
C GLN A 259 -19.35 2.10 -9.07
N ILE A 260 -19.30 1.18 -8.11
CA ILE A 260 -20.51 0.59 -7.54
C ILE A 260 -21.12 1.57 -6.52
N LEU A 261 -22.12 2.30 -6.96
CA LEU A 261 -22.85 3.25 -6.12
C LEU A 261 -23.83 2.52 -5.18
N HIS A 262 -24.54 3.26 -4.35
CA HIS A 262 -25.44 2.65 -3.38
C HIS A 262 -26.59 1.87 -4.03
N SER A 263 -26.69 0.58 -3.72
CA SER A 263 -27.66 -0.37 -4.30
C SER A 263 -27.50 -0.55 -5.82
N ASP A 264 -26.29 -0.51 -6.28
CA ASP A 264 -25.92 -0.57 -7.68
C ASP A 264 -25.41 -1.93 -8.12
N ILE A 265 -25.60 -2.23 -9.40
CA ILE A 265 -25.13 -3.43 -10.10
C ILE A 265 -24.86 -3.00 -11.54
N ASP A 266 -23.62 -2.99 -11.93
CA ASP A 266 -23.25 -2.51 -13.26
C ASP A 266 -23.28 -3.62 -14.29
N ARG A 267 -23.79 -3.32 -15.48
CA ARG A 267 -23.90 -4.27 -16.58
C ARG A 267 -23.38 -3.68 -17.89
N PHE A 268 -22.47 -4.40 -18.52
CA PHE A 268 -21.81 -3.99 -19.75
C PHE A 268 -21.99 -5.03 -20.83
N GLN A 269 -22.44 -4.59 -22.01
CA GLN A 269 -22.52 -5.46 -23.18
C GLN A 269 -21.23 -5.41 -23.98
N PHE A 270 -20.73 -6.54 -24.38
CA PHE A 270 -19.54 -6.67 -25.23
C PHE A 270 -19.73 -7.68 -26.33
N ARG A 271 -19.06 -7.44 -27.47
CA ARG A 271 -19.08 -8.35 -28.60
C ARG A 271 -17.96 -9.37 -28.50
N ALA A 272 -18.28 -10.65 -28.73
CA ALA A 272 -17.31 -11.71 -28.71
C ALA A 272 -17.57 -12.75 -29.83
N LYS A 273 -16.52 -13.41 -30.31
CA LYS A 273 -16.57 -14.41 -31.37
C LYS A 273 -16.46 -15.82 -30.78
N LYS A 274 -17.17 -16.77 -31.40
CA LYS A 274 -17.13 -18.17 -31.03
C LYS A 274 -15.71 -18.71 -30.94
N GLY A 275 -15.37 -19.29 -29.78
CA GLY A 275 -14.09 -19.93 -29.52
C GLY A 275 -12.91 -18.95 -29.31
N GLU A 276 -13.15 -17.65 -29.33
CA GLU A 276 -12.17 -16.65 -28.84
C GLU A 276 -12.19 -16.65 -27.32
N THR A 277 -11.03 -16.87 -26.71
CA THR A 277 -10.94 -16.81 -25.23
C THR A 277 -10.64 -15.40 -24.79
N LEU A 278 -11.52 -14.83 -24.00
CA LEU A 278 -11.39 -13.54 -23.34
C LEU A 278 -11.13 -13.72 -21.85
N VAL A 279 -10.34 -12.84 -21.29
CA VAL A 279 -10.14 -12.72 -19.85
C VAL A 279 -10.86 -11.47 -19.38
N LEU A 280 -11.82 -11.66 -18.48
CA LEU A 280 -12.51 -10.61 -17.77
C LEU A 280 -11.86 -10.49 -16.38
N HIS A 281 -11.24 -9.36 -16.11
CA HIS A 281 -10.54 -9.13 -14.83
C HIS A 281 -10.99 -7.81 -14.23
N ALA A 282 -11.61 -7.85 -13.06
CA ALA A 282 -12.00 -6.67 -12.32
C ALA A 282 -10.94 -6.34 -11.27
N GLN A 283 -10.24 -5.23 -11.46
CA GLN A 283 -9.35 -4.66 -10.45
C GLN A 283 -10.19 -3.78 -9.51
N ALA A 284 -10.39 -4.20 -8.28
CA ALA A 284 -11.11 -3.49 -7.24
C ALA A 284 -10.23 -3.40 -5.98
N ARG A 285 -9.86 -4.55 -5.41
CA ARG A 285 -8.97 -4.65 -4.25
C ARG A 285 -7.57 -4.15 -4.56
N GLN A 286 -7.10 -4.36 -5.78
CA GLN A 286 -5.80 -3.84 -6.24
C GLN A 286 -5.77 -2.30 -6.28
N LEU A 287 -6.92 -1.64 -6.43
CA LEU A 287 -7.04 -0.18 -6.41
C LEU A 287 -7.26 0.36 -5.00
N MET A 288 -7.97 -0.38 -4.16
CA MET A 288 -8.36 -0.01 -2.80
C MET A 288 -8.03 -1.16 -1.84
N PRO A 289 -6.78 -1.27 -1.37
CA PRO A 289 -6.30 -2.44 -0.62
C PRO A 289 -6.78 -2.46 0.85
N TYR A 290 -8.06 -2.14 1.08
CA TYR A 290 -8.67 -2.18 2.40
C TYR A 290 -9.43 -3.50 2.62
N LEU A 291 -9.62 -3.87 3.88
CA LEU A 291 -10.25 -5.16 4.23
C LEU A 291 -11.74 -5.16 3.92
N ALA A 292 -12.23 -6.13 3.14
CA ALA A 292 -13.64 -6.27 2.79
C ALA A 292 -14.50 -6.49 4.04
N ASP A 293 -14.04 -7.30 4.98
CA ASP A 293 -14.75 -7.66 6.21
C ASP A 293 -14.63 -6.64 7.35
N ALA A 294 -13.90 -5.55 7.13
CA ALA A 294 -13.78 -4.48 8.13
C ALA A 294 -15.08 -3.68 8.28
N VAL A 295 -15.17 -2.84 9.30
CA VAL A 295 -16.31 -1.93 9.49
C VAL A 295 -15.82 -0.47 9.38
N PRO A 296 -16.30 0.26 8.37
CA PRO A 296 -17.14 -0.15 7.25
C PRO A 296 -16.42 -1.12 6.32
N GLY A 297 -17.17 -2.09 5.78
CA GLY A 297 -16.63 -3.02 4.79
C GLY A 297 -16.28 -2.34 3.47
N TRP A 298 -15.39 -2.95 2.70
CA TRP A 298 -14.93 -2.46 1.42
C TRP A 298 -15.44 -3.32 0.27
N PHE A 299 -15.26 -2.83 -0.95
CA PHE A 299 -15.73 -3.47 -2.17
C PHE A 299 -15.08 -4.86 -2.36
N GLU A 300 -15.92 -5.86 -2.50
CA GLU A 300 -15.57 -7.22 -2.86
C GLU A 300 -16.29 -7.58 -4.16
N ALA A 301 -15.58 -7.48 -5.27
CA ALA A 301 -16.14 -7.57 -6.60
C ALA A 301 -16.56 -9.00 -6.94
N VAL A 302 -17.69 -9.11 -7.65
CA VAL A 302 -18.19 -10.37 -8.23
C VAL A 302 -18.48 -10.12 -9.69
N LEU A 303 -18.01 -11.01 -10.59
CA LEU A 303 -18.28 -11.00 -12.01
C LEU A 303 -19.22 -12.12 -12.39
N THR A 304 -20.22 -11.84 -13.23
CA THR A 304 -21.09 -12.82 -13.85
C THR A 304 -21.27 -12.53 -15.34
N VAL A 305 -21.17 -13.54 -16.19
CA VAL A 305 -21.36 -13.40 -17.64
C VAL A 305 -22.68 -14.04 -18.06
N TYR A 306 -23.47 -13.28 -18.82
CA TYR A 306 -24.77 -13.70 -19.36
C TYR A 306 -24.76 -13.71 -20.89
N ASN A 307 -25.57 -14.61 -21.47
CA ASN A 307 -25.86 -14.54 -22.90
C ASN A 307 -27.01 -13.56 -23.20
N ALA A 308 -27.36 -13.43 -24.50
CA ALA A 308 -28.45 -12.55 -24.97
C ALA A 308 -29.85 -12.92 -24.39
N ASN A 309 -30.05 -14.13 -23.89
CA ASN A 309 -31.27 -14.60 -23.24
C ASN A 309 -31.24 -14.46 -21.72
N GLU A 310 -30.35 -13.66 -21.16
CA GLU A 310 -30.14 -13.47 -19.70
C GLU A 310 -29.83 -14.78 -18.95
N LYS A 311 -29.28 -15.80 -19.64
CA LYS A 311 -28.80 -17.02 -19.00
C LYS A 311 -27.36 -16.81 -18.54
N GLU A 312 -27.10 -17.06 -17.27
CA GLU A 312 -25.77 -17.12 -16.69
C GLU A 312 -24.95 -18.20 -17.39
N LEU A 313 -23.76 -17.85 -17.80
CA LEU A 313 -22.80 -18.73 -18.47
C LEU A 313 -21.59 -19.03 -17.61
N ASP A 314 -21.13 -18.06 -16.84
CA ASP A 314 -19.94 -18.18 -16.01
C ASP A 314 -19.93 -17.15 -14.88
N TYR A 315 -19.15 -17.40 -13.80
CA TYR A 315 -19.12 -16.63 -12.58
C TYR A 315 -17.74 -16.67 -11.93
N ALA A 316 -17.30 -15.56 -11.34
CA ALA A 316 -16.10 -15.50 -10.50
C ALA A 316 -16.27 -14.44 -9.40
N ASP A 317 -15.82 -14.76 -8.17
CA ASP A 317 -15.73 -13.86 -7.02
C ASP A 317 -14.28 -13.66 -6.52
N CYS A 318 -13.35 -14.40 -7.07
CA CYS A 318 -11.92 -14.36 -6.79
C CYS A 318 -11.15 -15.05 -7.91
N TYR A 319 -9.83 -15.03 -7.84
CA TYR A 319 -8.99 -15.89 -8.66
C TYR A 319 -7.84 -16.45 -7.81
N ARG A 320 -7.86 -17.75 -7.53
CA ARG A 320 -6.92 -18.43 -6.62
C ARG A 320 -6.92 -17.76 -5.24
N PHE A 321 -5.86 -16.99 -4.93
CA PHE A 321 -5.67 -16.30 -3.65
C PHE A 321 -5.81 -14.78 -3.78
N ASP A 322 -6.15 -14.28 -4.98
CA ASP A 322 -6.45 -12.88 -5.23
C ASP A 322 -7.94 -12.62 -5.01
N ALA A 323 -8.26 -11.61 -4.24
CA ALA A 323 -9.65 -11.22 -3.98
C ALA A 323 -10.33 -10.56 -5.19
N ASP A 324 -9.55 -10.08 -6.18
CA ASP A 324 -10.09 -9.54 -7.42
C ASP A 324 -10.47 -10.67 -8.38
N PRO A 325 -11.72 -10.70 -8.88
CA PRO A 325 -12.19 -11.77 -9.73
C PRO A 325 -11.58 -11.72 -11.12
N LEU A 326 -11.12 -12.88 -11.60
CA LEU A 326 -10.67 -13.10 -12.96
C LEU A 326 -11.41 -14.30 -13.54
N LEU A 327 -12.05 -14.09 -14.69
CA LEU A 327 -12.85 -15.09 -15.38
C LEU A 327 -12.28 -15.35 -16.77
N ILE A 328 -12.09 -16.63 -17.15
CA ILE A 328 -11.60 -17.06 -18.46
C ILE A 328 -12.79 -17.52 -19.28
N PHE A 329 -13.36 -16.64 -20.10
CA PHE A 329 -14.57 -16.88 -20.84
C PHE A 329 -14.27 -17.27 -22.30
N THR A 330 -14.89 -18.38 -22.77
CA THR A 330 -14.84 -18.79 -24.16
C THR A 330 -16.26 -18.80 -24.73
N PRO A 331 -16.65 -17.81 -25.56
CA PRO A 331 -17.99 -17.72 -26.13
C PRO A 331 -18.39 -19.00 -26.90
N PRO A 332 -19.57 -19.58 -26.64
CA PRO A 332 -20.06 -20.75 -27.38
C PRO A 332 -20.51 -20.43 -28.79
N GLU A 333 -20.84 -19.17 -29.11
CA GLU A 333 -21.30 -18.66 -30.39
C GLU A 333 -20.87 -17.21 -30.60
N ASP A 334 -20.96 -16.72 -31.85
CA ASP A 334 -20.76 -15.29 -32.12
C ASP A 334 -21.94 -14.51 -31.56
N GLY A 335 -21.69 -13.41 -30.82
CA GLY A 335 -22.80 -12.65 -30.29
C GLY A 335 -22.41 -11.51 -29.35
N VAL A 336 -23.45 -10.95 -28.73
CA VAL A 336 -23.32 -9.96 -27.67
C VAL A 336 -23.58 -10.67 -26.36
N TYR A 337 -22.68 -10.44 -25.42
CA TYR A 337 -22.72 -10.97 -24.05
C TYR A 337 -22.79 -9.82 -23.08
N THR A 338 -23.34 -10.08 -21.89
CA THR A 338 -23.39 -9.11 -20.81
C THR A 338 -22.49 -9.57 -19.68
N VAL A 339 -21.59 -8.72 -19.21
CA VAL A 339 -20.90 -8.91 -17.94
C VAL A 339 -21.54 -8.02 -16.88
N GLU A 340 -21.83 -8.61 -15.76
CA GLU A 340 -22.32 -7.94 -14.54
C GLU A 340 -21.21 -7.87 -13.53
N ILE A 341 -21.02 -6.71 -12.90
CA ILE A 341 -20.14 -6.50 -11.76
C ILE A 341 -20.93 -5.91 -10.59
N ARG A 342 -20.74 -6.45 -9.40
CA ARG A 342 -21.39 -6.02 -8.17
C ARG A 342 -20.56 -6.31 -6.94
N ASP A 343 -20.92 -5.74 -5.80
CA ASP A 343 -20.36 -6.14 -4.50
C ASP A 343 -20.97 -7.48 -4.04
N SER A 344 -20.18 -8.32 -3.39
CA SER A 344 -20.56 -9.68 -2.93
C SER A 344 -21.81 -9.67 -2.05
N VAL A 345 -22.00 -8.65 -1.22
CA VAL A 345 -23.16 -8.47 -0.33
C VAL A 345 -24.01 -7.23 -0.70
N PHE A 346 -23.93 -6.78 -1.96
CA PHE A 346 -24.72 -5.68 -2.50
C PHE A 346 -24.57 -4.33 -1.78
N ARG A 347 -23.37 -4.06 -1.27
CA ARG A 347 -23.00 -2.73 -0.80
C ARG A 347 -22.66 -1.84 -2.00
N GLY A 348 -22.61 -0.54 -1.76
CA GLY A 348 -22.13 0.42 -2.73
C GLY A 348 -21.81 1.75 -2.06
N ARG A 349 -20.80 2.43 -2.58
CA ARG A 349 -20.34 3.72 -2.07
C ARG A 349 -19.47 4.40 -3.13
N GLU A 350 -19.30 5.71 -3.04
CA GLU A 350 -18.57 6.49 -4.04
C GLU A 350 -17.09 6.05 -4.20
N ASP A 351 -16.50 5.45 -3.19
CA ASP A 351 -15.13 4.94 -3.23
C ASP A 351 -15.03 3.45 -3.63
N PHE A 352 -16.13 2.83 -4.06
CA PHE A 352 -16.14 1.49 -4.64
C PHE A 352 -15.81 1.56 -6.14
N VAL A 353 -14.60 2.03 -6.44
CA VAL A 353 -14.10 2.16 -7.82
C VAL A 353 -13.52 0.83 -8.31
N TYR A 354 -13.66 0.59 -9.62
CA TYR A 354 -13.07 -0.58 -10.27
C TYR A 354 -12.60 -0.28 -11.69
N ARG A 355 -11.78 -1.19 -12.22
CA ARG A 355 -11.41 -1.25 -13.63
C ARG A 355 -11.68 -2.67 -14.13
N LEU A 356 -12.63 -2.83 -15.04
CA LEU A 356 -13.00 -4.09 -15.66
C LEU A 356 -12.31 -4.21 -17.04
N SER A 357 -11.33 -5.06 -17.14
CA SER A 357 -10.66 -5.40 -18.40
C SER A 357 -11.38 -6.57 -19.06
N ILE A 358 -11.69 -6.45 -20.37
CA ILE A 358 -12.23 -7.50 -21.22
C ILE A 358 -11.31 -7.64 -22.42
N ALA A 359 -10.39 -8.60 -22.38
CA ALA A 359 -9.32 -8.69 -23.37
C ALA A 359 -8.84 -10.13 -23.59
N PRO A 360 -8.32 -10.47 -24.78
CA PRO A 360 -7.57 -11.71 -24.96
C PRO A 360 -6.21 -11.57 -24.26
N SER A 361 -6.09 -12.14 -23.06
CA SER A 361 -4.88 -12.04 -22.22
C SER A 361 -4.38 -13.42 -21.80
N PRO A 362 -3.06 -13.63 -21.65
CA PRO A 362 -2.52 -14.87 -21.10
C PRO A 362 -2.76 -14.92 -19.58
N VAL A 363 -3.36 -16.01 -19.10
CA VAL A 363 -3.46 -16.33 -17.68
C VAL A 363 -2.50 -17.47 -17.38
N ILE A 364 -1.58 -17.25 -16.48
CA ILE A 364 -0.54 -18.22 -16.13
C ILE A 364 -1.11 -19.25 -15.16
N GLU A 365 -1.05 -20.52 -15.53
CA GLU A 365 -1.55 -21.66 -14.76
C GLU A 365 -0.47 -22.26 -13.87
N SER A 366 0.75 -22.43 -14.39
CA SER A 366 1.91 -22.90 -13.64
C SER A 366 3.23 -22.29 -14.12
N VAL A 367 4.20 -22.27 -13.22
CA VAL A 367 5.56 -21.82 -13.48
C VAL A 367 6.53 -22.79 -12.82
N PHE A 368 7.58 -23.22 -13.52
CA PHE A 368 8.63 -24.07 -12.96
C PHE A 368 9.99 -23.81 -13.60
N PRO A 369 11.08 -23.68 -12.81
CA PRO A 369 11.11 -23.61 -11.34
C PRO A 369 10.49 -22.31 -10.83
N LEU A 370 10.12 -22.26 -9.55
CA LEU A 370 9.55 -21.07 -8.91
C LEU A 370 10.59 -20.04 -8.48
N GLY A 371 11.82 -20.17 -8.91
CA GLY A 371 12.89 -19.22 -8.61
C GLY A 371 14.24 -19.68 -9.09
N LEU A 372 15.27 -18.92 -8.69
CA LEU A 372 16.64 -19.13 -9.12
C LEU A 372 17.65 -18.66 -8.06
N LYS A 373 18.88 -19.15 -8.20
CA LYS A 373 20.00 -18.70 -7.38
C LYS A 373 20.41 -17.27 -7.79
N GLN A 374 20.80 -16.47 -6.81
CA GLN A 374 21.40 -15.15 -7.02
C GLN A 374 22.64 -15.28 -7.93
N ASP A 375 22.91 -14.25 -8.72
CA ASP A 375 24.00 -14.21 -9.73
C ASP A 375 23.88 -15.29 -10.82
N SER A 376 22.68 -15.81 -11.07
CA SER A 376 22.43 -16.81 -12.09
C SER A 376 21.27 -16.41 -13.01
N SER A 377 21.09 -17.21 -14.05
CA SER A 377 19.93 -17.14 -14.94
C SER A 377 19.19 -18.47 -14.94
N ALA A 378 17.89 -18.43 -15.04
CA ALA A 378 17.06 -19.62 -15.18
C ALA A 378 16.03 -19.43 -16.29
N THR A 379 15.65 -20.56 -16.90
CA THR A 379 14.52 -20.61 -17.82
C THR A 379 13.29 -21.06 -17.04
N LEU A 380 12.33 -20.19 -16.88
CA LEU A 380 11.03 -20.54 -16.31
C LEU A 380 10.15 -21.14 -17.39
N LYS A 381 9.78 -22.42 -17.23
CA LYS A 381 8.76 -23.07 -18.03
C LYS A 381 7.40 -22.60 -17.57
N ILE A 382 6.56 -22.15 -18.49
CA ILE A 382 5.27 -21.55 -18.19
C ILE A 382 4.16 -22.36 -18.84
N GLU A 383 3.14 -22.70 -18.07
CA GLU A 383 1.88 -23.17 -18.59
C GLU A 383 0.82 -22.09 -18.43
N TRP A 384 0.01 -21.88 -19.45
CA TRP A 384 -0.99 -20.82 -19.51
C TRP A 384 -2.23 -21.29 -20.28
N ASN A 385 -3.33 -20.52 -20.21
CA ASN A 385 -4.58 -20.82 -20.90
C ASN A 385 -4.41 -20.82 -22.43
N LYS A 386 -3.86 -21.88 -23.03
CA LYS A 386 -3.51 -22.04 -24.46
C LYS A 386 -4.67 -21.81 -25.45
N LYS A 387 -5.85 -21.45 -24.96
CA LYS A 387 -7.02 -21.14 -25.80
C LYS A 387 -6.93 -19.77 -26.50
N THR A 388 -6.04 -18.87 -26.05
CA THR A 388 -5.81 -17.60 -26.71
C THR A 388 -4.91 -17.80 -27.92
N LYS A 389 -5.47 -17.69 -29.15
CA LYS A 389 -4.74 -17.89 -30.40
C LYS A 389 -3.64 -16.83 -30.55
N ASN A 390 -2.48 -17.24 -31.09
CA ASN A 390 -1.33 -16.40 -31.42
C ASN A 390 -0.42 -15.94 -30.30
N LEU A 391 -0.41 -16.60 -29.14
CA LEU A 391 0.56 -16.37 -28.09
C LEU A 391 1.46 -17.60 -27.94
N GLU A 392 2.77 -17.44 -28.09
CA GLU A 392 3.78 -18.45 -27.79
C GLU A 392 4.60 -17.97 -26.58
N ILE A 393 4.19 -18.44 -25.38
CA ILE A 393 4.81 -18.07 -24.11
C ILE A 393 5.14 -19.36 -23.34
N ASP A 394 6.02 -20.19 -23.88
CA ASP A 394 6.34 -21.45 -23.22
C ASP A 394 7.52 -21.33 -22.24
N ASN A 395 8.43 -20.39 -22.47
CA ASN A 395 9.64 -20.23 -21.64
C ASN A 395 10.05 -18.77 -21.51
N VAL A 396 10.46 -18.38 -20.29
CA VAL A 396 10.96 -17.03 -20.01
C VAL A 396 12.31 -17.12 -19.35
N GLN A 397 13.27 -16.35 -19.85
CA GLN A 397 14.58 -16.20 -19.20
C GLN A 397 14.47 -15.12 -18.13
N VAL A 398 14.88 -15.47 -16.92
CA VAL A 398 15.03 -14.54 -15.79
C VAL A 398 16.48 -14.52 -15.33
N HIS A 399 16.92 -13.36 -14.88
CA HIS A 399 18.27 -13.16 -14.38
C HIS A 399 18.20 -12.48 -13.00
N ALA A 400 18.94 -13.03 -12.04
CA ALA A 400 19.05 -12.49 -10.69
C ALA A 400 20.37 -11.75 -10.51
N ALA A 401 20.30 -10.46 -10.25
CA ALA A 401 21.45 -9.61 -9.97
C ALA A 401 22.06 -9.89 -8.57
N PRO A 402 23.33 -9.47 -8.31
CA PRO A 402 24.02 -9.71 -7.04
C PRO A 402 23.29 -9.23 -5.78
N GLU A 403 22.54 -8.16 -5.85
CA GLU A 403 21.83 -7.61 -4.69
C GLU A 403 20.31 -7.76 -4.83
N SER A 404 19.85 -8.84 -5.49
CA SER A 404 18.45 -9.11 -5.71
C SER A 404 17.68 -9.26 -4.39
N GLN A 405 16.47 -8.72 -4.39
CA GLN A 405 15.50 -9.01 -3.33
C GLN A 405 15.13 -10.50 -3.37
N ARG A 406 14.54 -11.00 -2.27
CA ARG A 406 14.07 -12.38 -2.20
C ARG A 406 12.94 -12.68 -3.18
N PHE A 407 11.93 -11.82 -3.25
CA PHE A 407 10.74 -12.01 -4.09
C PHE A 407 10.71 -11.00 -5.22
N HIS A 408 10.37 -11.48 -6.41
CA HIS A 408 10.26 -10.72 -7.63
C HIS A 408 8.94 -10.96 -8.31
N GLU A 409 8.50 -9.98 -9.10
CA GLU A 409 7.32 -10.07 -9.93
C GLU A 409 7.67 -9.78 -11.40
N LEU A 410 7.18 -10.63 -12.30
CA LEU A 410 7.26 -10.43 -13.75
C LEU A 410 5.86 -10.10 -14.25
N THR A 411 5.67 -8.87 -14.69
CA THR A 411 4.39 -8.33 -15.16
C THR A 411 4.22 -8.42 -16.66
N GLN A 412 5.29 -8.77 -17.37
CA GLN A 412 5.33 -8.80 -18.83
C GLN A 412 6.17 -9.96 -19.34
N ILE A 413 5.77 -10.58 -20.44
CA ILE A 413 6.54 -11.57 -21.20
C ILE A 413 6.60 -11.13 -22.65
N GLY A 414 7.79 -10.81 -23.16
CA GLY A 414 7.94 -10.20 -24.48
C GLY A 414 7.14 -8.89 -24.57
N SER A 415 6.22 -8.80 -25.51
CA SER A 415 5.29 -7.66 -25.64
C SER A 415 3.96 -7.85 -24.91
N GLN A 416 3.75 -8.99 -24.24
CA GLN A 416 2.48 -9.35 -23.61
C GLN A 416 2.48 -8.96 -22.14
N TRP A 417 1.50 -8.15 -21.73
CA TRP A 417 1.24 -7.81 -20.35
C TRP A 417 0.37 -8.88 -19.69
N LEU A 418 0.73 -9.25 -18.47
CA LEU A 418 0.02 -10.24 -17.68
C LEU A 418 -1.03 -9.54 -16.83
N PRO A 419 -2.28 -10.04 -16.78
CA PRO A 419 -3.29 -9.52 -15.85
C PRO A 419 -2.89 -9.76 -14.39
N LEU A 420 -2.17 -10.85 -14.14
CA LEU A 420 -1.58 -11.19 -12.84
C LEU A 420 -0.09 -11.47 -13.02
N PRO A 421 0.79 -10.95 -12.13
CA PRO A 421 2.23 -11.15 -12.26
C PRO A 421 2.64 -12.58 -11.94
N ILE A 422 3.72 -13.03 -12.59
CA ILE A 422 4.45 -14.21 -12.17
C ILE A 422 5.34 -13.84 -10.98
N ARG A 423 5.21 -14.55 -9.87
CA ARG A 423 6.09 -14.40 -8.70
C ARG A 423 7.16 -15.47 -8.70
N TYR A 424 8.39 -15.08 -8.43
CA TYR A 424 9.51 -16.01 -8.28
C TYR A 424 10.47 -15.56 -7.18
N GLU A 425 11.19 -16.52 -6.59
CA GLU A 425 12.10 -16.30 -5.48
C GLU A 425 13.55 -16.34 -5.94
N VAL A 426 14.38 -15.45 -5.41
CA VAL A 426 15.83 -15.45 -5.53
C VAL A 426 16.46 -15.80 -4.18
N ASP A 427 17.38 -16.77 -4.16
CA ASP A 427 18.09 -17.15 -2.93
C ASP A 427 19.61 -17.33 -3.22
N THR A 428 20.42 -17.25 -2.19
CA THR A 428 21.90 -17.40 -2.29
C THR A 428 22.38 -18.84 -2.21
N LEU A 429 21.52 -19.77 -1.78
CA LEU A 429 21.87 -21.16 -1.58
C LEU A 429 22.14 -21.93 -2.88
N PRO A 430 22.94 -23.01 -2.85
CA PRO A 430 22.99 -23.95 -3.95
C PRO A 430 21.61 -24.51 -4.27
N GLU A 431 21.31 -24.72 -5.55
CA GLU A 431 19.99 -25.19 -6.01
C GLU A 431 20.07 -26.53 -6.73
N ILE A 432 19.04 -27.33 -6.54
CA ILE A 432 18.78 -28.54 -7.32
C ILE A 432 17.31 -28.62 -7.69
N VAL A 433 17.03 -29.49 -8.66
CA VAL A 433 15.67 -29.89 -9.03
C VAL A 433 15.41 -31.29 -8.45
N GLU A 434 14.19 -31.58 -8.08
CA GLU A 434 13.80 -32.92 -7.65
C GLU A 434 14.04 -33.98 -8.73
N SER A 435 14.25 -35.23 -8.32
CA SER A 435 14.55 -36.32 -9.25
C SER A 435 13.31 -36.94 -9.89
N GLY A 436 12.11 -36.63 -9.41
CA GLY A 436 10.83 -37.20 -9.85
C GLY A 436 10.61 -38.68 -9.44
N ASN A 437 11.56 -39.30 -8.74
CA ASN A 437 11.48 -40.69 -8.28
C ASN A 437 11.55 -40.81 -6.74
N ASN A 438 11.36 -39.73 -6.04
CA ASN A 438 11.52 -39.60 -4.58
C ASN A 438 10.20 -39.77 -3.82
N ASN A 439 9.23 -40.54 -4.34
CA ASN A 439 7.86 -40.64 -3.84
C ASN A 439 7.71 -41.55 -2.60
N SER A 440 8.79 -42.07 -2.02
CA SER A 440 8.80 -42.86 -0.81
C SER A 440 10.04 -42.65 0.04
N ALA A 441 9.98 -43.00 1.34
CA ALA A 441 11.13 -42.91 2.23
C ALA A 441 12.32 -43.76 1.76
N ALA A 442 12.07 -44.89 1.07
CA ALA A 442 13.08 -45.77 0.54
C ALA A 442 13.81 -45.18 -0.69
N SER A 443 13.07 -44.39 -1.50
CA SER A 443 13.59 -43.66 -2.69
C SER A 443 13.92 -42.20 -2.42
N ALA A 444 14.01 -41.79 -1.14
CA ALA A 444 14.27 -40.41 -0.75
C ALA A 444 15.54 -39.86 -1.43
N GLN A 445 15.40 -38.75 -2.12
CA GLN A 445 16.53 -38.08 -2.80
C GLN A 445 17.56 -37.60 -1.78
N PRO A 446 18.84 -38.04 -1.90
CA PRO A 446 19.87 -37.56 -1.00
C PRO A 446 20.25 -36.11 -1.33
N VAL A 447 20.32 -35.25 -0.29
CA VAL A 447 20.72 -33.85 -0.41
C VAL A 447 21.71 -33.46 0.68
N THR A 448 22.51 -32.41 0.42
CA THR A 448 23.50 -31.89 1.36
C THR A 448 23.17 -30.47 1.75
N MET A 449 22.98 -30.22 3.05
CA MET A 449 22.73 -28.87 3.59
C MET A 449 23.99 -27.99 3.50
N PRO A 450 23.85 -26.66 3.27
CA PRO A 450 22.63 -25.93 2.98
C PRO A 450 22.19 -26.05 1.52
N ILE A 451 20.88 -26.12 1.25
CA ILE A 451 20.36 -26.40 -0.10
C ILE A 451 18.98 -25.76 -0.31
N MET A 452 18.70 -25.37 -1.56
CA MET A 452 17.40 -25.03 -2.08
C MET A 452 16.97 -26.08 -3.12
N ILE A 453 15.75 -26.60 -3.00
CA ILE A 453 15.22 -27.64 -3.89
C ILE A 453 13.98 -27.09 -4.58
N ASN A 454 13.92 -27.21 -5.90
CA ASN A 454 12.74 -26.92 -6.69
C ASN A 454 12.03 -28.24 -6.99
N GLY A 455 10.77 -28.37 -6.57
CA GLY A 455 9.98 -29.58 -6.77
C GLY A 455 8.53 -29.28 -7.12
N THR A 456 7.76 -30.33 -7.44
CA THR A 456 6.34 -30.27 -7.80
C THR A 456 5.62 -31.51 -7.32
N ILE A 457 4.57 -31.37 -6.52
CA ILE A 457 3.65 -32.47 -6.21
C ILE A 457 2.80 -32.73 -7.46
N SER A 458 3.29 -33.63 -8.30
CA SER A 458 2.81 -33.83 -9.68
C SER A 458 1.44 -34.51 -9.74
N GLN A 459 1.07 -35.30 -8.72
CA GLN A 459 -0.14 -36.08 -8.68
C GLN A 459 -0.85 -35.98 -7.32
N SER A 460 -2.16 -36.13 -7.37
CA SER A 460 -2.98 -36.22 -6.14
C SER A 460 -2.54 -37.37 -5.23
N GLY A 461 -2.28 -37.06 -3.96
CA GLY A 461 -1.82 -38.02 -2.96
C GLY A 461 -0.32 -38.28 -2.95
N GLU A 462 0.46 -37.65 -3.82
CA GLU A 462 1.92 -37.79 -3.88
C GLU A 462 2.57 -37.11 -2.67
N TYR A 463 3.73 -37.63 -2.31
CA TYR A 463 4.65 -37.07 -1.35
C TYR A 463 6.07 -37.17 -1.90
N ASP A 464 6.85 -36.09 -1.76
CA ASP A 464 8.27 -36.11 -2.06
C ASP A 464 9.09 -36.32 -0.82
N PHE A 465 10.13 -37.16 -0.94
CA PHE A 465 11.00 -37.50 0.16
C PHE A 465 12.44 -37.09 -0.13
N TYR A 466 13.07 -36.45 0.86
CA TYR A 466 14.45 -36.02 0.84
C TYR A 466 15.20 -36.61 2.03
N ARG A 467 16.44 -36.99 1.83
CA ARG A 467 17.31 -37.51 2.90
C ARG A 467 18.54 -36.62 3.05
N PHE A 468 18.76 -36.11 4.24
CA PHE A 468 19.94 -35.31 4.56
C PHE A 468 20.60 -35.78 5.86
N ALA A 469 21.88 -35.47 6.01
CA ALA A 469 22.63 -35.76 7.22
C ALA A 469 22.79 -34.47 8.04
N GLY A 470 22.81 -34.61 9.37
CA GLY A 470 23.06 -33.54 10.31
C GLY A 470 23.69 -34.07 11.60
N ASN A 471 24.45 -33.23 12.31
CA ASN A 471 25.00 -33.57 13.60
C ASN A 471 24.04 -33.23 14.73
N GLU A 472 24.09 -34.01 15.82
CA GLU A 472 23.38 -33.67 17.06
C GLU A 472 23.71 -32.27 17.52
N GLY A 473 22.70 -31.52 17.99
CA GLY A 473 22.84 -30.15 18.44
C GLY A 473 22.89 -29.12 17.31
N THR A 474 22.87 -29.51 16.03
CA THR A 474 22.80 -28.58 14.90
C THR A 474 21.43 -27.97 14.79
N ALA A 475 21.34 -26.63 14.78
CA ALA A 475 20.11 -25.91 14.49
C ALA A 475 19.84 -25.94 12.98
N VAL A 476 18.61 -26.31 12.59
CA VAL A 476 18.17 -26.41 11.20
C VAL A 476 16.82 -25.74 11.01
N THR A 477 16.67 -25.00 9.92
CA THR A 477 15.40 -24.48 9.42
C THR A 477 15.08 -25.18 8.10
N ILE A 478 13.87 -25.73 8.03
CA ILE A 478 13.25 -26.35 6.86
C ILE A 478 12.04 -25.50 6.50
N GLU A 479 12.01 -24.90 5.33
CA GLU A 479 10.95 -23.97 4.91
C GLU A 479 10.53 -24.25 3.49
N VAL A 480 9.22 -24.32 3.26
CA VAL A 480 8.63 -24.32 1.91
C VAL A 480 8.22 -22.90 1.53
N THR A 481 8.45 -22.53 0.28
CA THR A 481 7.90 -21.35 -0.37
C THR A 481 7.09 -21.82 -1.58
N ALA A 482 5.78 -21.72 -1.50
CA ALA A 482 4.84 -22.15 -2.53
C ALA A 482 3.70 -21.13 -2.68
N ARG A 483 2.86 -21.00 -1.68
CA ARG A 483 1.71 -20.09 -1.66
C ARG A 483 2.10 -18.62 -1.88
N ARG A 484 3.21 -18.19 -1.30
CA ARG A 484 3.79 -16.85 -1.51
C ARG A 484 4.21 -16.60 -2.96
N LEU A 485 4.36 -17.65 -3.77
CA LEU A 485 4.69 -17.61 -5.21
C LEU A 485 3.49 -17.96 -6.11
N ASN A 486 2.27 -17.87 -5.58
CA ASN A 486 1.02 -18.21 -6.28
C ASN A 486 0.89 -19.70 -6.70
N SER A 487 1.67 -20.62 -6.10
CA SER A 487 1.46 -22.04 -6.24
C SER A 487 0.17 -22.46 -5.54
N LEU A 488 -0.54 -23.45 -6.10
CA LEU A 488 -1.74 -24.03 -5.47
C LEU A 488 -1.42 -24.93 -4.28
N LEU A 489 -0.15 -25.29 -4.06
CA LEU A 489 0.29 -26.15 -2.98
C LEU A 489 -0.01 -25.50 -1.62
N ASP A 490 -0.79 -26.19 -0.81
CA ASP A 490 -0.93 -25.98 0.63
C ASP A 490 0.04 -26.95 1.33
N SER A 491 1.25 -26.47 1.62
CA SER A 491 2.37 -27.34 1.93
C SER A 491 2.26 -27.97 3.32
N ARG A 492 2.61 -29.24 3.42
CA ARG A 492 2.78 -29.96 4.68
C ARG A 492 4.11 -30.70 4.70
N ILE A 493 4.96 -30.42 5.67
CA ILE A 493 6.25 -31.07 5.85
C ILE A 493 6.31 -31.86 7.13
N ALA A 494 6.96 -33.05 7.08
CA ALA A 494 7.19 -33.88 8.25
C ALA A 494 8.63 -34.45 8.24
N LEU A 495 9.33 -34.30 9.34
CA LEU A 495 10.69 -34.78 9.54
C LEU A 495 10.70 -36.08 10.36
N PHE A 496 11.41 -37.09 9.87
CA PHE A 496 11.54 -38.40 10.49
C PHE A 496 13.02 -38.75 10.74
N ASP A 497 13.26 -39.59 11.74
CA ASP A 497 14.52 -40.28 11.87
C ASP A 497 14.58 -41.51 10.95
N VAL A 498 15.73 -42.21 10.93
CA VAL A 498 15.95 -43.40 10.11
C VAL A 498 15.08 -44.58 10.53
N THR A 499 14.51 -44.59 11.73
CA THR A 499 13.61 -45.62 12.22
C THR A 499 12.16 -45.40 11.76
N GLY A 500 11.88 -44.26 11.15
CA GLY A 500 10.54 -43.81 10.76
C GLY A 500 9.78 -43.11 11.87
N LYS A 501 10.43 -42.77 12.99
CA LYS A 501 9.81 -42.01 14.07
C LYS A 501 9.75 -40.53 13.67
N MET A 502 8.57 -39.92 13.72
CA MET A 502 8.35 -38.53 13.45
C MET A 502 8.98 -37.66 14.54
N ILE A 503 9.81 -36.67 14.13
CA ILE A 503 10.51 -35.71 14.98
C ILE A 503 9.70 -34.40 15.06
N ALA A 504 9.25 -33.90 13.90
CA ALA A 504 8.49 -32.66 13.79
C ALA A 504 7.59 -32.70 12.57
N GLU A 505 6.49 -31.98 12.61
CA GLU A 505 5.55 -31.77 11.52
C GLU A 505 5.01 -30.35 11.54
N ASN A 506 4.76 -29.77 10.37
CA ASN A 506 4.13 -28.47 10.23
C ASN A 506 3.44 -28.34 8.88
N ASP A 507 2.30 -27.64 8.84
CA ASP A 507 1.52 -27.34 7.64
C ASP A 507 1.34 -25.85 7.38
N ASP A 508 1.61 -24.99 8.38
CA ASP A 508 1.43 -23.55 8.28
C ASP A 508 2.59 -22.76 8.89
N GLY A 509 2.98 -21.67 8.25
CA GLY A 509 3.91 -20.71 8.81
C GLY A 509 3.28 -19.89 9.93
N LYS A 510 3.85 -19.98 11.15
CA LYS A 510 3.44 -19.10 12.27
C LYS A 510 4.33 -17.86 12.31
N THR A 511 3.73 -16.71 12.56
CA THR A 511 4.46 -15.51 12.97
C THR A 511 4.69 -15.52 14.47
N VAL A 512 5.84 -14.99 14.91
CA VAL A 512 6.34 -15.12 16.28
C VAL A 512 5.50 -14.39 17.33
N ASP A 513 4.58 -13.50 16.95
CA ASP A 513 3.79 -12.72 17.92
C ASP A 513 2.45 -12.26 17.39
N GLU A 514 1.46 -13.15 17.46
CA GLU A 514 0.08 -12.89 17.02
C GLU A 514 -0.57 -11.69 17.74
N ASN A 515 -0.25 -11.45 19.02
CA ASN A 515 -0.88 -10.38 19.80
C ASN A 515 -0.36 -8.98 19.48
N TYR A 516 0.91 -8.85 19.14
CA TYR A 516 1.52 -7.56 18.83
C TYR A 516 1.23 -7.14 17.39
N MET A 517 1.30 -8.09 16.46
CA MET A 517 1.13 -7.82 15.04
C MET A 517 -0.33 -7.64 14.64
N SER A 518 -1.28 -8.31 15.30
CA SER A 518 -2.71 -8.11 15.05
C SER A 518 -3.22 -6.72 15.46
N GLN A 519 -2.57 -6.08 16.42
CA GLN A 519 -2.92 -4.72 16.84
C GLN A 519 -2.30 -3.62 15.97
N ILE A 520 -1.18 -3.90 15.29
CA ILE A 520 -0.40 -2.89 14.57
C ILE A 520 -0.49 -3.09 13.05
N VAL A 521 -0.85 -4.26 12.57
CA VAL A 521 -0.69 -4.62 11.17
C VAL A 521 -1.86 -5.46 10.68
N GLY A 522 -2.58 -4.97 9.67
CA GLY A 522 -3.34 -5.83 8.77
C GLY A 522 -2.42 -6.70 7.90
N THR A 523 -1.22 -7.04 8.37
CA THR A 523 -0.33 -7.98 7.71
C THR A 523 -0.79 -9.39 8.02
N GLN A 524 -0.70 -10.24 7.01
CA GLN A 524 -0.98 -11.65 7.14
C GLN A 524 -0.04 -12.24 8.20
N THR A 525 -0.58 -12.59 9.35
CA THR A 525 0.15 -13.19 10.47
C THR A 525 0.34 -14.71 10.30
N HIS A 526 -0.29 -15.25 9.27
CA HIS A 526 -0.33 -16.65 8.93
C HIS A 526 -0.16 -16.83 7.42
N ASN A 527 0.59 -17.84 7.00
CA ASN A 527 0.68 -18.24 5.61
C ASN A 527 0.69 -19.76 5.50
N ALA A 528 0.13 -20.28 4.42
CA ALA A 528 0.03 -21.72 4.15
C ALA A 528 1.35 -22.38 3.71
N ASP A 529 2.49 -21.70 3.81
CA ASP A 529 3.82 -22.25 3.55
C ASP A 529 4.39 -22.83 4.84
N SER A 530 4.64 -24.12 4.87
CA SER A 530 5.08 -24.84 6.07
C SER A 530 6.54 -24.56 6.44
N LYS A 531 6.82 -24.51 7.75
CA LYS A 531 8.15 -24.23 8.29
C LYS A 531 8.43 -25.02 9.58
N ILE A 532 9.58 -25.68 9.66
CA ILE A 532 10.10 -26.33 10.86
C ILE A 532 11.45 -25.69 11.20
N SER A 533 11.62 -25.24 12.44
CA SER A 533 12.89 -24.82 13.01
C SER A 533 13.14 -25.64 14.27
N LEU A 534 14.27 -26.33 14.33
CA LEU A 534 14.60 -27.21 15.45
C LEU A 534 16.12 -27.37 15.62
N ILE A 535 16.50 -27.89 16.79
CA ILE A 535 17.84 -28.42 17.05
C ILE A 535 17.76 -29.92 16.81
N LEU A 536 18.61 -30.48 15.96
CA LEU A 536 18.64 -31.90 15.65
C LEU A 536 18.92 -32.72 16.92
N PRO A 537 18.05 -33.69 17.28
CA PRO A 537 18.11 -34.38 18.57
C PRO A 537 19.22 -35.44 18.63
N HIS A 538 19.79 -35.87 17.50
CA HIS A 538 20.86 -36.85 17.36
C HIS A 538 21.60 -36.67 16.03
N GLY A 539 22.78 -37.21 15.90
CA GLY A 539 23.49 -37.29 14.63
C GLY A 539 23.01 -38.48 13.82
N SER A 540 22.50 -38.26 12.60
CA SER A 540 22.01 -39.32 11.73
C SER A 540 21.57 -38.77 10.39
N PRO A 541 21.35 -39.56 9.34
CA PRO A 541 20.51 -39.11 8.26
C PRO A 541 19.04 -38.98 8.75
N PHE A 542 18.40 -37.93 8.27
CA PHE A 542 16.99 -37.63 8.50
C PHE A 542 16.22 -37.78 7.18
N VAL A 543 14.95 -38.11 7.25
CA VAL A 543 14.05 -38.18 6.10
C VAL A 543 12.97 -37.12 6.24
N LEU A 544 12.92 -36.21 5.27
CA LEU A 544 11.91 -35.17 5.16
C LEU A 544 10.87 -35.58 4.13
N ARG A 545 9.61 -35.44 4.47
CA ARG A 545 8.45 -35.62 3.58
C ARG A 545 7.82 -34.27 3.30
N VAL A 546 7.52 -33.99 2.03
CA VAL A 546 6.78 -32.81 1.55
C VAL A 546 5.53 -33.27 0.83
N GLY A 547 4.42 -32.58 0.98
CA GLY A 547 3.17 -32.85 0.25
C GLY A 547 2.15 -31.76 0.42
N ASP A 548 0.99 -31.94 -0.21
CA ASP A 548 -0.15 -31.06 -0.06
C ASP A 548 -1.01 -31.45 1.14
N ALA A 549 -1.46 -30.49 1.95
CA ALA A 549 -2.27 -30.73 3.14
C ALA A 549 -3.62 -31.39 2.80
N LEU A 550 -4.21 -31.03 1.65
CA LEU A 550 -5.45 -31.58 1.13
C LEU A 550 -5.24 -32.78 0.18
N ARG A 551 -3.97 -33.20 -0.02
CA ARG A 551 -3.59 -34.30 -0.91
C ARG A 551 -3.90 -34.07 -2.40
N ASN A 552 -3.94 -32.81 -2.83
CA ASN A 552 -4.01 -32.42 -4.24
C ASN A 552 -2.64 -32.52 -4.92
N GLY A 553 -2.60 -32.34 -6.24
CA GLY A 553 -1.36 -32.33 -7.02
C GLY A 553 -1.61 -31.93 -8.46
N GLY A 554 -0.55 -31.65 -9.20
CA GLY A 554 -0.57 -31.22 -10.59
C GLY A 554 0.56 -30.23 -10.86
N ASN A 555 0.72 -29.78 -12.11
CA ASN A 555 1.79 -28.86 -12.50
C ASN A 555 1.77 -27.50 -11.78
N ALA A 556 0.61 -27.09 -11.25
CA ALA A 556 0.44 -25.87 -10.49
C ALA A 556 0.82 -25.98 -9.00
N TYR A 557 1.26 -27.17 -8.54
CA TYR A 557 1.64 -27.47 -7.16
C TYR A 557 3.17 -27.48 -6.97
N GLY A 558 3.85 -26.53 -7.60
CA GLY A 558 5.28 -26.33 -7.47
C GLY A 558 5.67 -25.78 -6.10
N TYR A 559 6.91 -26.06 -5.66
CA TYR A 559 7.46 -25.55 -4.41
C TYR A 559 8.96 -25.28 -4.50
N ARG A 560 9.43 -24.42 -3.59
CA ARG A 560 10.84 -24.28 -3.24
C ARG A 560 11.04 -24.68 -1.80
N LEU A 561 11.91 -25.68 -1.58
CA LEU A 561 12.20 -26.21 -0.26
C LEU A 561 13.61 -25.81 0.16
N ARG A 562 13.73 -25.04 1.22
CA ARG A 562 14.98 -24.66 1.87
C ARG A 562 15.31 -25.62 3.02
N ILE A 563 16.50 -26.17 3.06
CA ILE A 563 17.06 -26.89 4.21
C ILE A 563 18.42 -26.25 4.54
N SER A 564 18.51 -25.52 5.64
CA SER A 564 19.72 -24.75 5.97
C SER A 564 19.84 -24.49 7.48
N PRO A 565 21.02 -24.08 7.98
CA PRO A 565 21.07 -23.43 9.28
C PRO A 565 20.12 -22.23 9.35
N PRO A 566 19.62 -21.85 10.55
CA PRO A 566 18.89 -20.61 10.74
C PRO A 566 19.66 -19.40 10.23
N ARG A 567 18.96 -18.47 9.60
CA ARG A 567 19.52 -17.18 9.16
C ARG A 567 18.59 -16.05 9.62
N PRO A 568 19.10 -14.81 9.76
CA PRO A 568 18.23 -13.68 10.03
C PRO A 568 17.13 -13.60 8.95
N GLU A 569 15.88 -13.73 9.36
CA GLU A 569 14.73 -13.57 8.47
C GLU A 569 13.77 -12.58 9.10
N PHE A 570 13.54 -11.47 8.41
CA PHE A 570 12.75 -10.35 8.92
C PHE A 570 12.19 -9.50 7.80
N ASP A 571 11.06 -8.85 8.09
CA ASP A 571 10.54 -7.74 7.31
C ASP A 571 10.60 -6.45 8.15
N VAL A 572 10.94 -5.33 7.51
CA VAL A 572 10.96 -4.02 8.17
C VAL A 572 9.97 -3.09 7.49
N TYR A 573 9.21 -2.39 8.31
CA TYR A 573 8.21 -1.43 7.87
C TYR A 573 8.52 -0.06 8.43
N THR A 574 8.24 0.99 7.65
CA THR A 574 8.30 2.38 8.11
C THR A 574 6.93 3.05 7.96
N THR A 575 6.54 3.84 8.94
CA THR A 575 5.29 4.59 8.95
C THR A 575 5.51 6.00 9.55
N PRO A 576 4.82 7.05 9.05
CA PRO A 576 3.97 7.03 7.84
C PRO A 576 4.79 6.83 6.56
N SER A 577 4.12 6.52 5.46
CA SER A 577 4.76 6.32 4.14
C SER A 577 5.22 7.63 3.48
N ALA A 578 4.88 8.77 4.05
CA ALA A 578 5.31 10.08 3.55
C ALA A 578 5.52 11.09 4.66
N LEU A 579 6.51 11.94 4.50
CA LEU A 579 6.79 13.04 5.42
C LEU A 579 6.89 14.37 4.67
N THR A 580 6.49 15.44 5.35
CA THR A 580 6.61 16.82 4.86
C THR A 580 7.50 17.60 5.82
N PHE A 581 8.57 18.17 5.31
CA PHE A 581 9.58 18.90 6.07
C PHE A 581 9.72 20.33 5.57
N PHE A 582 10.27 21.19 6.40
CA PHE A 582 11.01 22.35 5.89
C PHE A 582 12.43 21.94 5.52
N ALA A 583 12.95 22.48 4.43
CA ALA A 583 14.31 22.18 3.98
C ALA A 583 15.34 22.43 5.10
N GLY A 584 16.25 21.49 5.32
CA GLY A 584 17.25 21.52 6.40
C GLY A 584 16.77 21.09 7.78
N ASN A 585 15.49 20.69 7.93
CA ASN A 585 14.94 20.18 9.18
C ASN A 585 15.12 18.66 9.33
N CYS A 586 14.93 18.22 10.58
CA CYS A 586 15.01 16.85 11.02
C CYS A 586 13.69 16.45 11.67
N GLU A 587 13.15 15.27 11.29
CA GLU A 587 11.91 14.73 11.83
C GLU A 587 12.06 13.25 12.19
N PRO A 588 11.31 12.78 13.21
CA PRO A 588 11.34 11.38 13.59
C PRO A 588 10.62 10.49 12.57
N ILE A 589 11.16 9.31 12.39
CA ILE A 589 10.62 8.25 11.55
C ILE A 589 10.63 6.92 12.31
N TRP A 590 9.54 6.18 12.25
CA TRP A 590 9.36 4.92 12.97
C TRP A 590 9.64 3.74 12.07
N PHE A 591 10.46 2.82 12.56
CA PHE A 591 10.70 1.54 11.91
C PHE A 591 10.25 0.41 12.82
N TYR A 592 9.54 -0.55 12.26
CA TYR A 592 9.05 -1.74 12.95
C TYR A 592 9.59 -2.97 12.25
N VAL A 593 10.02 -3.98 13.01
CA VAL A 593 10.53 -5.22 12.46
C VAL A 593 9.64 -6.40 12.85
N ASP A 594 9.30 -7.20 11.85
CA ASP A 594 8.68 -8.50 12.01
C ASP A 594 9.76 -9.57 11.82
N ARG A 595 10.25 -10.16 12.92
CA ARG A 595 11.26 -11.21 12.91
C ARG A 595 10.57 -12.55 12.70
N LYS A 596 10.92 -13.25 11.64
CA LYS A 596 10.33 -14.54 11.27
C LYS A 596 10.99 -15.71 12.00
N GLU A 597 12.09 -15.49 12.68
CA GLU A 597 12.82 -16.47 13.49
C GLU A 597 13.13 -15.91 14.87
N GLU A 598 13.40 -16.77 15.85
CA GLU A 598 13.75 -16.38 17.22
C GLU A 598 15.12 -15.66 17.30
N GLU A 599 15.84 -15.58 16.22
CA GLU A 599 17.13 -14.92 16.17
C GLU A 599 17.01 -13.42 16.48
N LYS A 600 17.85 -12.97 17.38
CA LYS A 600 17.85 -11.61 17.93
C LYS A 600 18.93 -10.72 17.34
N THR A 601 19.37 -10.97 16.09
CA THR A 601 20.40 -10.18 15.43
C THR A 601 20.01 -8.70 15.35
N PRO A 602 20.90 -7.74 15.67
CA PRO A 602 20.65 -6.34 15.43
C PRO A 602 20.50 -6.05 13.93
N ILE A 603 19.66 -5.07 13.59
CA ILE A 603 19.36 -4.70 12.21
C ILE A 603 19.72 -3.24 12.00
N GLU A 604 20.63 -2.99 11.05
CA GLU A 604 21.03 -1.65 10.65
C GLU A 604 20.13 -1.16 9.51
N LEU A 605 19.62 0.05 9.64
CA LEU A 605 18.80 0.73 8.64
C LEU A 605 19.63 1.78 7.90
N ARG A 606 19.53 1.78 6.60
CA ARG A 606 20.27 2.71 5.72
C ARG A 606 19.34 3.31 4.69
N ILE A 607 19.64 4.54 4.24
CA ILE A 607 19.03 5.08 3.04
C ILE A 607 19.75 4.44 1.85
N SER A 608 18.98 3.94 0.88
CA SER A 608 19.50 3.35 -0.36
C SER A 608 19.12 4.20 -1.58
N GLY A 609 19.81 4.02 -2.69
CA GLY A 609 19.57 4.77 -3.92
C GLY A 609 20.06 6.22 -3.89
N ASP A 610 19.53 7.06 -4.79
CA ASP A 610 19.94 8.47 -4.92
C ASP A 610 19.24 9.35 -3.86
N ALA A 611 19.89 9.48 -2.72
CA ALA A 611 19.39 10.22 -1.56
C ALA A 611 20.27 11.41 -1.20
N GLN A 612 20.84 12.11 -2.20
CA GLN A 612 21.80 13.20 -1.97
C GLN A 612 21.31 14.24 -0.96
N GLY A 613 22.07 14.39 0.13
CA GLY A 613 21.84 15.36 1.19
C GLY A 613 20.81 14.94 2.25
N PHE A 614 20.17 13.77 2.12
CA PHE A 614 19.37 13.17 3.20
C PHE A 614 20.27 12.39 4.15
N GLN A 615 19.93 12.36 5.43
CA GLN A 615 20.68 11.65 6.46
C GLN A 615 19.71 10.97 7.42
N LEU A 616 19.96 9.68 7.70
CA LEU A 616 19.25 8.89 8.71
C LEU A 616 20.13 8.73 9.94
N ASP A 617 19.69 9.25 11.08
CA ASP A 617 20.39 9.12 12.36
C ASP A 617 19.63 8.16 13.28
N GLY A 618 20.35 7.30 13.99
CA GLY A 618 19.77 6.33 14.92
C GLY A 618 19.13 5.12 14.25
N GLY A 619 19.56 4.75 13.04
CA GLY A 619 19.01 3.64 12.26
C GLY A 619 19.46 2.24 12.72
N LEU A 620 19.53 1.95 14.03
CA LEU A 620 19.89 0.63 14.56
C LEU A 620 18.77 0.05 15.42
N ILE A 621 18.12 -1.00 14.94
CA ILE A 621 17.20 -1.83 15.73
C ILE A 621 18.05 -2.80 16.54
N GLN A 622 18.05 -2.65 17.87
CA GLN A 622 18.84 -3.48 18.76
C GLN A 622 18.43 -4.95 18.73
N ALA A 623 19.33 -5.81 19.19
CA ALA A 623 19.08 -7.25 19.27
C ALA A 623 17.79 -7.55 20.07
N GLY A 624 16.83 -8.24 19.44
CA GLY A 624 15.55 -8.59 20.04
C GLY A 624 14.54 -7.46 20.18
N GLU A 625 14.86 -6.20 19.84
CA GLU A 625 13.89 -5.12 19.80
C GLU A 625 13.00 -5.22 18.56
N LYS A 626 11.74 -4.76 18.71
CA LYS A 626 10.71 -4.82 17.67
C LYS A 626 10.58 -3.54 16.86
N SER A 627 11.17 -2.44 17.32
CA SER A 627 11.07 -1.14 16.65
C SER A 627 12.22 -0.22 17.05
N VAL A 628 12.40 0.83 16.26
CA VAL A 628 13.25 1.97 16.59
C VAL A 628 12.63 3.26 16.04
N ILE A 629 12.82 4.35 16.77
CA ILE A 629 12.57 5.70 16.26
C ILE A 629 13.92 6.26 15.84
N ALA A 630 14.09 6.47 14.55
CA ALA A 630 15.23 7.17 13.99
C ALA A 630 14.83 8.60 13.60
N THR A 631 15.74 9.38 13.09
CA THR A 631 15.43 10.71 12.55
C THR A 631 15.96 10.85 11.13
N LEU A 632 15.14 11.46 10.27
CA LEU A 632 15.51 11.79 8.90
C LEU A 632 15.76 13.29 8.80
N THR A 633 16.97 13.67 8.40
CA THR A 633 17.38 15.05 8.14
C THR A 633 17.35 15.32 6.64
N THR A 634 16.74 16.43 6.22
CA THR A 634 16.65 16.82 4.81
C THR A 634 17.79 17.74 4.38
N PRO A 635 18.12 17.80 3.07
CA PRO A 635 19.04 18.80 2.54
C PRO A 635 18.54 20.23 2.81
N LYS A 636 19.48 21.19 2.84
CA LYS A 636 19.16 22.62 3.10
C LYS A 636 18.41 23.29 1.96
N GLU A 637 18.62 22.80 0.75
CA GLU A 637 18.02 23.36 -0.45
C GLU A 637 16.62 22.78 -0.65
N PRO A 638 15.59 23.62 -0.73
CA PRO A 638 14.23 23.15 -0.95
C PRO A 638 14.11 22.53 -2.35
N ARG A 639 13.38 21.45 -2.43
CA ARG A 639 12.99 20.84 -3.71
C ARG A 639 11.49 21.02 -3.87
N ASN A 640 11.06 21.70 -4.93
CA ASN A 640 9.63 21.99 -5.17
C ASN A 640 8.82 20.75 -5.59
N LYS A 641 9.47 19.58 -5.67
CA LYS A 641 8.83 18.30 -6.02
C LYS A 641 9.03 17.30 -4.89
N ALA A 642 8.04 16.43 -4.72
CA ALA A 642 8.16 15.28 -3.83
C ALA A 642 9.30 14.36 -4.30
N VAL A 643 10.10 13.87 -3.36
CA VAL A 643 11.27 13.00 -3.59
C VAL A 643 10.95 11.62 -3.03
N LYS A 644 11.28 10.57 -3.78
CA LYS A 644 11.20 9.17 -3.33
C LYS A 644 12.49 8.80 -2.63
N LEU A 645 12.38 8.22 -1.44
CA LEU A 645 13.50 7.60 -0.74
C LEU A 645 13.26 6.10 -0.62
N GLN A 646 14.36 5.36 -0.59
CA GLN A 646 14.37 3.94 -0.31
C GLN A 646 15.21 3.70 0.93
N PHE A 647 14.78 2.76 1.76
CA PHE A 647 15.54 2.30 2.91
C PHE A 647 15.84 0.82 2.76
N GLU A 648 17.00 0.43 3.25
CA GLU A 648 17.46 -0.94 3.32
C GLU A 648 17.71 -1.31 4.78
N ALA A 649 17.34 -2.52 5.14
CA ALA A 649 17.60 -3.12 6.44
C ALA A 649 18.65 -4.24 6.29
N VAL A 650 19.71 -4.17 7.06
CA VAL A 650 20.86 -5.08 6.96
C VAL A 650 21.10 -5.76 8.30
N ALA A 651 21.14 -7.09 8.32
CA ALA A 651 21.54 -7.90 9.46
C ALA A 651 22.73 -8.78 9.11
N VAL A 652 23.65 -8.93 10.04
CA VAL A 652 24.85 -9.78 9.88
C VAL A 652 24.88 -10.82 11.01
N SER A 653 24.82 -12.09 10.67
CA SER A 653 24.89 -13.22 11.59
C SER A 653 25.68 -14.36 10.98
N ASN A 654 26.61 -14.95 11.75
CA ASN A 654 27.40 -16.11 11.31
C ASN A 654 28.06 -15.92 9.93
N ASP A 655 28.68 -14.77 9.68
CA ASP A 655 29.27 -14.36 8.40
C ASP A 655 28.31 -14.28 7.22
N GLN A 656 27.00 -14.37 7.47
CA GLN A 656 25.96 -14.15 6.46
C GLN A 656 25.37 -12.74 6.61
N THR A 657 25.37 -11.99 5.51
CA THR A 657 24.70 -10.68 5.42
C THR A 657 23.35 -10.87 4.75
N VAL A 658 22.30 -10.51 5.46
CA VAL A 658 20.93 -10.49 4.92
C VAL A 658 20.51 -9.05 4.71
N ARG A 659 20.09 -8.72 3.50
CA ARG A 659 19.57 -7.40 3.11
C ARG A 659 18.10 -7.53 2.77
N ARG A 660 17.28 -6.60 3.25
CA ARG A 660 15.84 -6.52 2.98
C ARG A 660 15.44 -5.08 2.66
N PRO A 661 14.54 -4.87 1.72
CA PRO A 661 13.93 -3.55 1.55
C PRO A 661 13.10 -3.20 2.79
N VAL A 662 13.00 -1.91 3.09
CA VAL A 662 12.06 -1.43 4.09
C VAL A 662 10.77 -1.03 3.37
N TYR A 663 9.65 -1.62 3.78
CA TYR A 663 8.35 -1.34 3.21
C TYR A 663 7.73 -0.08 3.82
N ALA A 664 7.41 0.89 2.99
CA ALA A 664 6.67 2.06 3.43
C ALA A 664 5.19 1.70 3.57
N VAL A 665 4.56 2.06 4.69
CA VAL A 665 3.16 1.75 4.97
C VAL A 665 2.47 2.93 5.63
N ASP A 666 1.16 3.08 5.39
CA ASP A 666 0.32 3.98 6.16
C ASP A 666 -0.54 3.18 7.14
N ASP A 667 -0.57 3.64 8.38
CA ASP A 667 -1.41 3.06 9.41
C ASP A 667 -2.83 3.61 9.25
N MET A 668 -3.76 2.73 8.90
CA MET A 668 -5.18 3.03 8.74
C MET A 668 -5.96 2.49 9.93
N GLU A 669 -6.60 3.40 10.68
CA GLU A 669 -7.57 3.04 11.69
C GLU A 669 -8.94 2.80 11.06
N GLN A 670 -9.51 1.62 11.29
CA GLN A 670 -10.89 1.29 10.98
C GLN A 670 -11.76 1.28 12.24
N ALA A 671 -13.06 1.03 12.11
CA ALA A 671 -13.95 0.98 13.27
C ALA A 671 -13.46 -0.04 14.31
N PHE A 672 -13.82 0.18 15.58
CA PHE A 672 -13.43 -0.63 16.73
C PHE A 672 -11.94 -0.62 17.05
N LEU A 673 -11.21 0.45 16.69
CA LEU A 673 -9.78 0.61 16.92
C LEU A 673 -8.91 -0.45 16.19
N TYR A 674 -9.44 -1.08 15.16
CA TYR A 674 -8.62 -1.93 14.29
C TYR A 674 -7.69 -1.05 13.45
N HIS A 675 -6.41 -1.29 13.59
CA HIS A 675 -5.37 -0.70 12.77
C HIS A 675 -4.86 -1.71 11.76
N HIS A 676 -4.75 -1.31 10.50
CA HIS A 676 -4.05 -2.10 9.50
C HIS A 676 -3.11 -1.21 8.69
N ARG A 677 -2.04 -1.80 8.20
CA ARG A 677 -1.05 -1.11 7.39
C ARG A 677 -1.38 -1.27 5.92
N VAL A 678 -1.60 -0.15 5.27
CA VAL A 678 -1.78 -0.09 3.83
C VAL A 678 -0.40 0.10 3.20
N PRO A 679 0.07 -0.84 2.36
CA PRO A 679 1.37 -0.70 1.72
C PRO A 679 1.37 0.51 0.78
N ALA A 680 2.50 1.21 0.74
CA ALA A 680 2.82 2.22 -0.25
C ALA A 680 4.01 1.73 -1.08
N ASN A 681 4.05 2.07 -2.37
CA ASN A 681 5.14 1.60 -3.24
C ASN A 681 6.48 2.26 -2.90
N HIS A 682 6.43 3.46 -2.31
CA HIS A 682 7.62 4.25 -1.99
C HIS A 682 7.44 5.04 -0.71
N PHE A 683 8.55 5.38 -0.07
CA PHE A 683 8.58 6.42 0.96
C PHE A 683 8.80 7.79 0.31
N TRP A 684 7.90 8.75 0.57
CA TRP A 684 7.95 10.05 -0.06
C TRP A 684 8.32 11.17 0.91
N VAL A 685 9.10 12.13 0.43
CA VAL A 685 9.45 13.34 1.17
C VAL A 685 9.11 14.58 0.35
N LEU A 686 8.31 15.47 0.93
CA LEU A 686 8.06 16.80 0.40
C LEU A 686 8.83 17.82 1.22
N MET A 687 9.70 18.58 0.56
CA MET A 687 10.44 19.66 1.20
C MET A 687 9.83 21.00 0.83
N GLN A 688 9.26 21.67 1.83
CA GLN A 688 8.71 23.01 1.70
C GLN A 688 9.79 24.08 1.93
N ASN A 689 9.60 25.28 1.37
CA ASN A 689 10.48 26.42 1.64
C ASN A 689 10.48 26.74 3.13
N ALA A 690 11.66 26.91 3.70
CA ALA A 690 11.82 27.27 5.09
C ALA A 690 11.18 28.66 5.36
N ARG A 691 10.06 28.65 6.09
CA ARG A 691 9.57 29.84 6.77
C ARG A 691 10.20 29.87 8.17
N ASN A 692 11.42 30.40 8.31
CA ASN A 692 12.13 30.55 9.60
C ASN A 692 12.35 29.25 10.39
N GLY A 693 12.48 28.08 9.71
CA GLY A 693 12.76 26.82 10.36
C GLY A 693 14.19 26.75 10.90
N THR A 694 14.34 26.39 12.16
CA THR A 694 15.62 26.12 12.80
C THR A 694 15.93 24.63 12.71
N GLY A 695 16.63 24.19 11.67
CA GLY A 695 17.27 22.88 11.68
C GLY A 695 18.48 22.87 12.61
N PHE A 696 18.84 21.70 13.13
CA PHE A 696 19.97 21.49 14.01
C PHE A 696 20.89 20.40 13.48
N ARG A 697 22.21 20.55 13.71
CA ARG A 697 23.22 19.53 13.40
C ARG A 697 24.04 19.21 14.64
N PRO A 698 24.42 17.95 14.86
CA PRO A 698 25.30 17.62 15.95
C PRO A 698 26.72 18.16 15.67
N ILE A 699 27.38 18.67 16.69
CA ILE A 699 28.81 18.97 16.67
C ILE A 699 29.52 17.78 17.30
N LYS A 700 30.47 17.17 16.60
CA LYS A 700 31.32 16.11 17.17
C LYS A 700 31.95 16.63 18.46
N SER A 701 31.68 15.98 19.59
CA SER A 701 32.34 16.29 20.86
C SER A 701 33.76 15.78 20.82
N ASN A 702 34.73 16.66 21.10
CA ASN A 702 36.16 16.28 21.18
C ASN A 702 36.52 15.51 22.48
N ASN A 703 35.56 15.06 23.25
CA ASN A 703 35.79 14.50 24.60
C ASN A 703 35.72 12.98 24.72
N ASN A 704 35.74 12.23 23.63
CA ASN A 704 35.90 10.80 23.68
C ASN A 704 37.38 10.40 23.49
N PRO A 705 37.94 9.53 24.35
CA PRO A 705 39.30 9.01 24.13
C PRO A 705 39.33 8.22 22.81
N LYS A 706 40.31 8.51 21.98
CA LYS A 706 40.56 7.78 20.71
C LYS A 706 40.72 6.30 21.01
N PRO A 707 40.00 5.40 20.30
CA PRO A 707 40.34 3.99 20.33
C PRO A 707 41.71 3.76 19.70
N ASP A 708 42.47 2.88 20.33
CA ASP A 708 43.79 2.44 19.85
C ASP A 708 43.68 1.81 18.46
N LYS A 709 44.53 2.28 17.55
CA LYS A 709 44.64 1.73 16.19
C LYS A 709 45.28 0.36 16.23
N THR A 710 44.53 -0.69 16.04
CA THR A 710 45.07 -1.97 15.57
C THR A 710 44.59 -2.17 14.12
N GLU A 711 45.54 -2.32 13.25
CA GLU A 711 45.44 -2.38 11.80
C GLU A 711 44.51 -3.52 11.34
N LEU A 712 43.49 -3.21 10.57
CA LEU A 712 42.83 -4.13 9.67
C LEU A 712 43.02 -3.64 8.23
N GLN A 713 43.54 -4.50 7.42
CA GLN A 713 43.95 -4.27 6.03
C GLN A 713 42.70 -3.84 5.18
N GLU A 714 42.96 -2.85 4.34
CA GLU A 714 42.02 -2.22 3.40
C GLU A 714 41.69 -3.18 2.25
N SER A 715 40.37 -3.37 2.05
CA SER A 715 39.82 -3.61 0.74
C SER A 715 39.00 -2.38 0.33
N GLU A 716 39.33 -1.83 -0.82
CA GLU A 716 38.69 -0.65 -1.39
C GLU A 716 37.19 -0.90 -1.63
N GLN A 717 36.35 -0.37 -0.74
CA GLN A 717 34.95 -0.17 -0.99
C GLN A 717 34.55 1.23 -0.53
N ILE A 718 33.74 1.89 -1.34
CA ILE A 718 33.24 3.25 -1.24
C ILE A 718 32.84 3.59 0.21
N LYS A 719 33.67 4.41 0.86
CA LYS A 719 33.40 4.94 2.21
C LYS A 719 32.33 6.01 2.15
N SER A 720 31.09 5.66 2.46
CA SER A 720 30.16 6.61 3.06
C SER A 720 30.40 6.58 4.58
N GLU A 721 31.14 7.54 5.10
CA GLU A 721 31.28 7.68 6.56
C GLU A 721 29.90 7.89 7.19
N PRO A 722 29.49 7.12 8.21
CA PRO A 722 28.30 7.42 8.99
C PRO A 722 28.57 8.71 9.79
N LEU A 723 27.89 9.78 9.43
CA LEU A 723 27.90 11.08 10.15
C LEU A 723 27.04 11.04 11.44
N GLY A 724 26.74 9.87 11.99
CA GLY A 724 25.96 9.69 13.19
C GLY A 724 26.73 10.05 14.48
N LEU A 725 25.98 10.44 15.52
CA LEU A 725 26.54 10.58 16.86
C LEU A 725 26.95 9.19 17.40
N GLU A 726 28.13 9.13 18.04
CA GLU A 726 28.49 7.95 18.82
C GLU A 726 27.50 7.74 19.99
N PRO A 727 27.16 6.48 20.34
CA PRO A 727 26.25 6.22 21.43
C PRO A 727 26.71 6.84 22.75
N LEU A 728 25.84 7.63 23.41
CA LEU A 728 26.14 8.18 24.72
C LEU A 728 26.19 7.07 25.77
N SER A 729 27.33 6.90 26.43
CA SER A 729 27.46 6.00 27.57
C SER A 729 26.91 6.70 28.82
N LEU A 730 25.63 6.42 29.14
CA LEU A 730 24.97 6.96 30.33
C LEU A 730 25.22 6.02 31.52
N LYS A 731 25.57 6.60 32.66
CA LYS A 731 25.65 5.88 33.95
C LYS A 731 24.78 6.55 34.98
N SER A 732 24.23 5.77 35.88
CA SER A 732 23.39 6.29 36.97
C SER A 732 24.14 7.39 37.74
N GLY A 733 23.45 8.53 37.94
CA GLY A 733 23.99 9.69 38.64
C GLY A 733 24.94 10.57 37.83
N GLN A 734 25.40 10.14 36.68
CA GLN A 734 26.26 10.94 35.80
C GLN A 734 25.44 11.84 34.88
N SER A 735 26.09 12.82 34.29
CA SER A 735 25.51 13.75 33.32
C SER A 735 26.46 13.91 32.13
N ILE A 736 25.92 13.94 30.91
CA ILE A 736 26.69 14.09 29.69
C ILE A 736 26.12 15.26 28.87
N ASP A 737 26.99 16.10 28.34
CA ASP A 737 26.65 17.22 27.48
C ASP A 737 26.71 16.84 26.01
N VAL A 738 25.66 17.17 25.27
CA VAL A 738 25.62 17.05 23.79
C VAL A 738 25.37 18.42 23.20
N THR A 739 26.17 18.81 22.21
CA THR A 739 26.09 20.10 21.56
C THR A 739 25.55 19.97 20.14
N PHE A 740 24.59 20.82 19.81
CA PHE A 740 24.01 20.96 18.48
C PHE A 740 24.25 22.38 17.96
N GLU A 741 24.43 22.50 16.64
CA GLU A 741 24.48 23.78 15.95
C GLU A 741 23.22 23.97 15.15
N SER A 742 22.58 25.15 15.32
CA SER A 742 21.44 25.54 14.51
C SER A 742 21.87 25.81 13.06
N THR A 743 21.12 25.30 12.10
CA THR A 743 21.31 25.64 10.68
C THR A 743 20.80 27.04 10.33
N ALA A 744 19.96 27.61 11.21
CA ALA A 744 19.55 29.02 11.15
C ALA A 744 20.59 29.94 11.81
N ASN A 745 20.50 31.24 11.51
CA ASN A 745 21.41 32.20 12.09
C ASN A 745 21.13 32.46 13.58
N TYR A 746 20.09 31.91 14.15
CA TYR A 746 19.59 32.27 15.46
C TYR A 746 18.75 31.13 16.09
N ILE A 747 18.86 30.96 17.40
CA ILE A 747 17.99 30.08 18.20
C ILE A 747 17.06 30.98 19.03
N PRO A 748 15.73 30.85 18.93
CA PRO A 748 14.81 31.66 19.74
C PRO A 748 15.07 31.53 21.24
N PRO A 749 15.08 32.63 22.02
CA PRO A 749 15.27 32.57 23.48
C PRO A 749 14.19 31.74 24.19
N THR A 750 13.00 31.71 23.61
CA THR A 750 11.84 30.98 24.09
C THR A 750 11.87 29.48 23.73
N THR A 751 13.00 28.97 23.25
CA THR A 751 13.17 27.57 22.90
C THR A 751 12.93 26.66 24.09
N ILE A 752 12.05 25.66 23.91
CA ILE A 752 11.75 24.63 24.88
C ILE A 752 12.22 23.29 24.30
N VAL A 753 12.84 22.46 25.10
CA VAL A 753 13.28 21.12 24.69
C VAL A 753 12.71 20.07 25.64
N TYR A 754 12.30 18.94 25.07
CA TYR A 754 11.86 17.78 25.83
C TYR A 754 12.15 16.48 25.09
N LEU A 755 12.23 15.39 25.83
CA LEU A 755 12.39 14.06 25.25
C LEU A 755 11.02 13.49 24.86
N ARG A 756 10.93 12.91 23.66
CA ARG A 756 9.78 12.14 23.22
C ARG A 756 10.03 10.67 23.50
N ASP A 757 9.07 10.00 24.13
CA ASP A 757 9.06 8.56 24.39
C ASP A 757 10.37 8.01 25.01
N ALA A 758 11.04 8.84 25.84
CA ALA A 758 12.27 8.43 26.49
C ALA A 758 12.00 7.37 27.56
N PRO A 759 12.92 6.42 27.76
CA PRO A 759 12.84 5.48 28.86
C PRO A 759 12.74 6.21 30.21
N ALA A 760 11.88 5.70 31.10
CA ALA A 760 11.78 6.23 32.45
C ALA A 760 13.17 6.24 33.13
N GLY A 761 13.56 7.35 33.75
CA GLY A 761 14.86 7.50 34.37
C GLY A 761 15.94 8.14 33.51
N ILE A 762 15.61 8.61 32.31
CA ILE A 762 16.47 9.45 31.46
C ILE A 762 15.76 10.79 31.25
N TRP A 763 16.46 11.91 31.45
CA TRP A 763 15.87 13.25 31.31
C TRP A 763 16.89 14.28 30.82
N VAL A 764 16.40 15.40 30.30
CA VAL A 764 17.22 16.60 30.06
C VAL A 764 17.37 17.36 31.38
N LYS A 765 18.57 17.35 31.95
CA LYS A 765 18.90 18.00 33.24
C LYS A 765 19.08 19.50 33.08
N LYS A 766 19.72 19.94 32.01
CA LYS A 766 20.02 21.34 31.73
C LYS A 766 19.98 21.62 30.25
N LYS A 767 19.49 22.81 29.90
CA LYS A 767 19.58 23.40 28.55
C LYS A 767 20.37 24.69 28.67
N SER A 768 21.37 24.90 27.82
CA SER A 768 22.02 26.19 27.59
C SER A 768 22.08 26.49 26.10
N GLN A 769 21.98 27.75 25.76
CA GLN A 769 22.11 28.18 24.37
C GLN A 769 23.00 29.41 24.29
N GLU A 770 23.89 29.44 23.33
CA GLU A 770 24.79 30.53 23.08
C GLU A 770 24.98 30.70 21.57
N ASN A 771 24.60 31.84 21.04
CA ASN A 771 24.60 32.11 19.60
C ASN A 771 23.82 31.04 18.80
N LYS A 772 24.54 30.24 18.01
CA LYS A 772 23.97 29.16 17.19
C LYS A 772 24.06 27.79 17.88
N LYS A 773 24.61 27.71 19.10
CA LYS A 773 24.82 26.44 19.79
C LYS A 773 23.74 26.18 20.81
N LEU A 774 23.23 24.96 20.82
CA LEU A 774 22.32 24.41 21.81
C LEU A 774 23.05 23.28 22.53
N VAL A 775 23.29 23.45 23.83
CA VAL A 775 23.92 22.42 24.67
C VAL A 775 22.87 21.81 25.57
N LEU A 776 22.72 20.49 25.50
CA LEU A 776 21.81 19.72 26.32
C LEU A 776 22.60 18.80 27.27
N THR A 777 22.35 18.90 28.55
CA THR A 777 22.91 18.00 29.57
C THR A 777 21.89 16.89 29.85
N PHE A 778 22.22 15.65 29.58
CA PHE A 778 21.38 14.50 29.87
C PHE A 778 21.77 13.90 31.21
N GLY A 779 20.79 13.50 32.00
CA GLY A 779 20.97 12.74 33.23
C GLY A 779 20.27 11.40 33.16
N ALA A 780 20.79 10.42 33.91
CA ALA A 780 20.16 9.11 33.99
C ALA A 780 20.19 8.55 35.42
N ASN A 781 19.22 7.69 35.75
CA ASN A 781 19.21 6.88 36.97
C ASN A 781 18.87 5.41 36.63
N ASN A 782 18.91 4.53 37.62
CA ASN A 782 18.68 3.10 37.41
C ASN A 782 17.21 2.71 37.22
N ASP A 783 16.25 3.63 37.33
CA ASP A 783 14.81 3.32 37.23
C ASP A 783 14.47 2.68 35.84
N ALA A 784 15.16 3.14 34.79
CA ALA A 784 14.97 2.60 33.44
C ALA A 784 15.41 1.12 33.36
N LEU A 785 16.54 0.77 33.94
CA LEU A 785 17.04 -0.62 33.97
C LEU A 785 16.16 -1.50 34.86
N GLN A 786 15.76 -1.02 36.03
CA GLN A 786 14.88 -1.75 36.96
C GLN A 786 13.51 -2.04 36.30
N LYS A 787 12.89 -1.04 35.65
CA LYS A 787 11.60 -1.21 34.99
C LYS A 787 11.68 -2.12 33.77
N SER A 788 12.78 -2.08 33.04
CA SER A 788 12.97 -2.93 31.82
C SER A 788 13.37 -4.38 32.16
N GLY A 789 13.86 -4.63 33.40
CA GLY A 789 14.42 -5.93 33.79
C GLY A 789 15.71 -6.29 33.04
N LYS A 790 16.35 -5.32 32.38
CA LYS A 790 17.58 -5.50 31.61
C LYS A 790 18.78 -4.94 32.33
N SER A 791 19.95 -5.56 32.16
CA SER A 791 21.25 -5.04 32.66
C SER A 791 21.81 -3.93 31.79
N LEU A 792 21.42 -3.90 30.52
CA LEU A 792 21.78 -2.89 29.53
C LEU A 792 20.52 -2.40 28.81
N LEU A 793 20.34 -1.09 28.69
CA LEU A 793 19.31 -0.46 27.88
C LEU A 793 19.99 0.39 26.82
N ALA A 794 19.65 0.15 25.55
CA ALA A 794 20.17 0.91 24.42
C ALA A 794 19.02 1.32 23.48
N GLY A 795 19.19 2.47 22.80
CA GLY A 795 18.17 3.00 21.89
C GLY A 795 18.53 4.42 21.46
N ASN A 796 17.52 5.20 21.10
CA ASN A 796 17.67 6.58 20.69
C ASN A 796 16.91 7.53 21.63
N LEU A 797 17.52 8.67 21.96
CA LEU A 797 16.83 9.80 22.57
C LEU A 797 16.36 10.74 21.46
N ILE A 798 15.05 10.96 21.40
CA ILE A 798 14.43 11.86 20.43
C ILE A 798 14.08 13.16 21.15
N VAL A 799 14.77 14.23 20.80
CA VAL A 799 14.59 15.55 21.43
C VAL A 799 13.73 16.42 20.50
N VAL A 800 12.58 16.84 21.00
CA VAL A 800 11.70 17.79 20.33
C VAL A 800 12.07 19.20 20.76
N VAL A 801 12.07 20.12 19.80
CA VAL A 801 12.38 21.52 20.00
C VAL A 801 11.15 22.34 19.63
N ASP A 802 10.63 23.07 20.61
CA ASP A 802 9.51 23.98 20.45
C ASP A 802 9.97 25.43 20.71
N ALA A 803 9.18 26.38 20.24
CA ALA A 803 9.30 27.77 20.64
C ALA A 803 7.93 28.36 21.02
N GLU A 804 7.93 29.40 21.84
CA GLU A 804 6.71 30.14 22.18
C GLU A 804 6.69 31.49 21.44
N THR A 805 5.49 31.90 21.04
CA THR A 805 5.30 33.25 20.48
C THR A 805 5.50 34.29 21.58
N ASN A 806 6.02 35.48 21.17
CA ASN A 806 6.22 36.62 22.11
C ASN A 806 4.94 37.38 22.38
N ASP A 807 3.78 36.94 21.88
CA ASP A 807 2.49 37.57 22.14
C ASP A 807 1.94 37.26 23.55
N LYS A 808 0.86 37.96 23.92
CA LYS A 808 0.22 37.77 25.23
C LYS A 808 -0.35 36.36 25.43
N LYS A 809 -0.59 35.59 24.32
CA LYS A 809 -1.14 34.25 24.35
C LYS A 809 -0.08 33.16 24.55
N LYS A 810 1.21 33.45 24.31
CA LYS A 810 2.34 32.50 24.42
C LYS A 810 2.02 31.16 23.74
N THR A 811 1.57 31.21 22.52
CA THR A 811 1.26 30.01 21.75
C THR A 811 2.54 29.22 21.48
N ARG A 812 2.55 27.96 21.89
CA ARG A 812 3.64 27.03 21.67
C ARG A 812 3.53 26.43 20.26
N TYR A 813 4.63 26.35 19.55
CA TYR A 813 4.71 25.70 18.24
C TYR A 813 6.00 24.89 18.11
N GLN A 814 5.94 23.75 17.46
CA GLN A 814 7.10 22.89 17.20
C GLN A 814 7.99 23.56 16.15
N THR A 815 9.27 23.68 16.42
CA THR A 815 10.26 24.20 15.48
C THR A 815 11.02 23.09 14.77
N GLY A 816 11.07 21.90 15.35
CA GLY A 816 11.71 20.73 14.75
C GLY A 816 12.06 19.66 15.80
N THR A 817 12.87 18.71 15.36
CA THR A 817 13.45 17.65 16.18
C THR A 817 14.96 17.68 16.01
N LEU A 818 15.72 17.31 17.03
CA LEU A 818 17.16 17.10 16.89
C LEU A 818 17.43 15.75 16.26
N PRO A 819 18.57 15.59 15.55
CA PRO A 819 19.04 14.27 15.13
C PRO A 819 19.04 13.28 16.29
N ALA A 820 18.61 12.05 16.04
CA ALA A 820 18.50 10.99 17.06
C ALA A 820 19.84 10.80 17.75
N ILE A 821 19.80 10.73 19.08
CA ILE A 821 20.98 10.58 19.92
C ILE A 821 21.02 9.14 20.41
N PRO A 822 21.84 8.26 19.82
CA PRO A 822 22.01 6.91 20.32
C PRO A 822 22.51 6.92 21.77
N PHE A 823 22.04 6.02 22.60
CA PHE A 823 22.49 5.91 23.97
C PHE A 823 22.66 4.44 24.40
N ARG A 824 23.51 4.25 25.41
CA ARG A 824 23.61 3.04 26.22
C ARG A 824 23.57 3.41 27.69
N LEU A 825 22.70 2.77 28.44
CA LEU A 825 22.61 2.91 29.89
C LEU A 825 23.00 1.59 30.53
N GLU A 826 24.07 1.60 31.30
CA GLU A 826 24.62 0.47 32.05
C GLU A 826 24.50 0.76 33.58
N GLN A 827 24.47 -0.31 34.37
CA GLN A 827 24.41 -0.17 35.85
C GLN A 827 25.60 0.62 36.41
#